data_4c922cbd3b893f7c3282761be97df1e6
#
_entry.id   4c922cbd3b893f7c3282761be97df1e6
#
_cell.length_a   1.000
_cell.length_b   1.000
_cell.length_c   1.000
_cell.angle_alpha   90.00
_cell.angle_beta   90.00
_cell.angle_gamma   90.00
#
_symmetry.space_group_name_H-M   'P 1'
#
loop_
_entity.id
_entity.type
_entity.pdbx_description
1 polymer ?
#
loop_
_entity_poly.entity_id
_entity_poly.type
_entity_poly.pdbx_seq_one_letter_code
_entity_poly.pdbx_strand_id
1 'polypeptide(L)'
;MPNFSNPEDRESLLPPPMNRRRFLQCSAVVGGGVIVSPLLRRAGDAPAGVPDSLLPWYRLPLCILQTVLRETDARNYDAAAVVSYMKKTGYNTLIVNAGGIVDFFQNPLPAANLDPFMNDRDILREITTACRAAGLRVMARVDFRGVEERVFRQHPDWFSMDAAGKPLQLDYTRPRLYASCYTGYYRNEHAEEFVRYLLAHYPLDGIWHNSIGWDGICHCPRCRESFLQATGAPVPEPESASPAALDGYMAWKTSAADKHMARMQATVKAFGDDKAYAAEVFSMYNPGGRINSGIDLYNARDHFDFMVGVAFPIESTEPTRFAELSYAGTVVRFMKSMAPEKEAVILYGENGTLHRYIMDPPVDLRIYLWEALAAGGRFWNANFAGAYPDATSDRRNAFNNIEACRFVRQHATLLAQHAPVATVGIYYSRPTRLFYRSPSAEGDRFDAAMKGFENVLVEGHIPYDFIPNDQLSPERLRRYRVVVLANVRCLAQPEIDQLSRFVWNGGNLLATFATSLNDGDGTARADFGLADLFGCSFTGKIADTRQDCYQYILQPKHPLVAPDSGATELLFNADRTLLCRPAPDAEVICTHVPEVHNQPPEKAWAESWSREFPTVIEHGYGKGRVLYFANQPDQINCDIGHPDARNLLSRGTRLLAGSLPVETSAPESVHIGLTRSLASPGQYILSLVNTTSGPVRPVRRCLPVFDLEVKLHLAVRELVSHQVLRAQGKCRIEAHGSDVRMRLSRLDDFCAVHFQMRS
;
A
#
# COMPACT_ATOMS: atom_id res chain seq x y z
N MET A 1 -37.98 -14.28 10.28
CA MET A 1 -37.79 -12.90 10.68
C MET A 1 -38.17 -12.73 12.13
N PRO A 2 -37.27 -12.44 13.03
CA PRO A 2 -37.56 -11.76 14.26
C PRO A 2 -36.91 -10.37 14.26
N ASN A 3 -37.71 -9.37 14.61
CA ASN A 3 -37.31 -7.99 14.85
C ASN A 3 -36.30 -7.90 15.98
N PHE A 4 -35.16 -7.25 15.75
CA PHE A 4 -34.29 -6.74 16.79
C PHE A 4 -34.41 -5.20 16.83
N SER A 5 -35.18 -4.72 17.78
CA SER A 5 -35.23 -3.34 18.19
C SER A 5 -34.74 -3.30 19.65
N ASN A 6 -33.45 -3.06 19.86
CA ASN A 6 -32.97 -2.30 21.02
C ASN A 6 -31.47 -1.93 20.86
N PRO A 7 -31.08 -0.67 20.98
CA PRO A 7 -29.71 -0.21 20.85
C PRO A 7 -28.82 -0.41 22.08
N GLU A 8 -29.34 -0.87 23.21
CA GLU A 8 -28.63 -0.83 24.50
C GLU A 8 -27.73 -2.05 24.82
N ASP A 9 -27.71 -3.09 24.00
CA ASP A 9 -26.96 -4.33 24.31
C ASP A 9 -25.57 -4.44 23.66
N ARG A 10 -24.98 -3.36 23.19
CA ARG A 10 -23.64 -3.36 22.56
C ARG A 10 -22.49 -2.72 23.35
N GLU A 11 -22.71 -2.30 24.58
CA GLU A 11 -21.70 -1.54 25.36
C GLU A 11 -20.75 -2.37 26.25
N SER A 12 -20.76 -3.69 26.23
CA SER A 12 -20.01 -4.48 27.24
C SER A 12 -18.77 -5.23 26.79
N LEU A 13 -18.16 -4.93 25.63
CA LEU A 13 -16.98 -5.68 25.14
C LEU A 13 -15.78 -4.84 24.67
N LEU A 14 -15.50 -3.70 25.32
CA LEU A 14 -14.26 -2.97 25.06
C LEU A 14 -13.43 -2.84 26.34
N PRO A 15 -12.16 -3.30 26.32
CA PRO A 15 -11.26 -3.13 27.47
C PRO A 15 -10.71 -1.69 27.54
N PRO A 16 -10.37 -1.20 28.76
CA PRO A 16 -9.84 0.14 29.00
C PRO A 16 -8.42 0.35 28.45
N PRO A 17 -7.96 1.59 28.30
CA PRO A 17 -6.67 1.92 27.69
C PRO A 17 -5.46 1.42 28.49
N MET A 18 -4.43 0.99 27.76
CA MET A 18 -3.26 0.29 28.24
C MET A 18 -2.10 1.16 28.71
N ASN A 19 -1.37 0.67 29.71
CA ASN A 19 -0.07 1.17 30.16
C ASN A 19 1.07 0.31 29.54
N ARG A 20 1.90 0.93 28.69
CA ARG A 20 2.74 0.26 27.69
C ARG A 20 4.25 0.25 27.97
N ARG A 21 4.68 0.52 29.19
CA ARG A 21 6.10 0.61 29.55
C ARG A 21 6.93 -0.69 29.36
N ARG A 22 6.29 -1.84 29.11
CA ARG A 22 6.98 -3.15 29.05
C ARG A 22 7.31 -3.66 27.63
N PHE A 23 6.82 -3.03 26.58
CA PHE A 23 7.07 -3.52 25.20
C PHE A 23 8.54 -3.46 24.78
N LEU A 24 9.26 -2.41 25.17
CA LEU A 24 10.68 -2.24 24.81
C LEU A 24 11.66 -3.00 25.69
N GLN A 25 11.27 -3.44 26.88
CA GLN A 25 12.14 -4.24 27.73
C GLN A 25 12.34 -5.67 27.22
N CYS A 26 11.39 -6.21 26.46
CA CYS A 26 11.53 -7.52 25.82
C CYS A 26 12.37 -7.48 24.53
N SER A 27 12.51 -6.33 23.88
CA SER A 27 13.33 -6.15 22.67
C SER A 27 14.82 -5.96 22.93
N ALA A 28 15.23 -5.73 24.19
CA ALA A 28 16.61 -5.37 24.56
C ALA A 28 17.47 -6.54 25.08
N VAL A 29 16.95 -7.76 25.18
CA VAL A 29 17.66 -8.90 25.81
C VAL A 29 17.99 -10.03 24.82
N VAL A 30 18.10 -9.76 23.53
CA VAL A 30 18.71 -10.71 22.58
C VAL A 30 19.87 -10.02 21.85
N GLY A 31 20.89 -9.70 22.61
CA GLY A 31 22.15 -9.15 22.12
C GLY A 31 23.35 -9.96 22.65
N GLY A 32 23.68 -11.06 22.02
CA GLY A 32 24.83 -11.88 22.41
C GLY A 32 25.16 -12.99 21.41
N GLY A 33 25.23 -12.65 20.15
CA GLY A 33 25.76 -13.56 19.13
C GLY A 33 26.32 -12.74 17.97
N VAL A 34 27.64 -12.72 17.85
CA VAL A 34 28.33 -12.13 16.71
C VAL A 34 27.99 -12.95 15.48
N ILE A 35 26.96 -12.50 14.73
CA ILE A 35 26.76 -12.93 13.36
C ILE A 35 27.42 -11.87 12.50
N VAL A 36 28.50 -12.26 11.84
CA VAL A 36 29.15 -11.49 10.79
C VAL A 36 28.11 -11.24 9.69
N SER A 37 27.53 -10.05 9.68
CA SER A 37 26.66 -9.58 8.61
C SER A 37 27.45 -9.43 7.33
N PRO A 38 27.00 -9.95 6.20
CA PRO A 38 27.56 -9.57 4.92
C PRO A 38 27.17 -8.11 4.65
N LEU A 39 28.21 -7.26 4.66
CA LEU A 39 28.30 -5.94 4.06
C LEU A 39 26.98 -5.17 3.88
N LEU A 40 26.66 -4.32 4.86
CA LEU A 40 25.83 -3.15 4.69
C LEU A 40 26.42 -2.30 3.54
N ARG A 41 25.94 -2.49 2.32
CA ARG A 41 26.10 -1.51 1.26
C ARG A 41 25.32 -0.27 1.67
N ARG A 42 26.05 0.81 1.88
CA ARG A 42 25.49 2.14 2.11
C ARG A 42 24.47 2.44 1.03
N ALA A 43 23.24 2.70 1.43
CA ALA A 43 22.20 3.27 0.57
C ALA A 43 22.55 4.73 0.28
N GLY A 44 23.49 4.97 -0.63
CA GLY A 44 24.00 6.31 -0.91
C GLY A 44 24.51 6.53 -2.33
N ASP A 45 24.90 5.46 -3.02
CA ASP A 45 25.32 5.55 -4.42
C ASP A 45 24.51 4.51 -5.21
N ALA A 46 23.54 4.98 -6.00
CA ALA A 46 23.00 4.14 -7.07
C ALA A 46 24.17 3.89 -8.05
N PRO A 47 24.61 2.65 -8.25
CA PRO A 47 25.67 2.36 -9.22
C PRO A 47 25.18 2.81 -10.60
N ALA A 48 26.08 3.41 -11.37
CA ALA A 48 25.88 3.74 -12.78
C ALA A 48 25.25 2.53 -13.49
N GLY A 49 24.15 2.76 -14.24
CA GLY A 49 23.20 1.77 -14.74
C GLY A 49 23.82 0.45 -15.18
N VAL A 50 23.37 -0.62 -14.55
CA VAL A 50 23.63 -1.98 -15.01
C VAL A 50 22.82 -2.15 -16.31
N PRO A 51 23.43 -2.57 -17.43
CA PRO A 51 22.69 -2.83 -18.65
C PRO A 51 21.53 -3.80 -18.40
N ASP A 52 20.37 -3.59 -18.99
CA ASP A 52 19.18 -4.47 -18.84
C ASP A 52 19.48 -5.95 -19.11
N SER A 53 20.48 -6.24 -19.95
CA SER A 53 20.95 -7.61 -20.25
C SER A 53 21.61 -8.33 -19.06
N LEU A 54 21.94 -7.60 -17.98
CA LEU A 54 22.57 -8.14 -16.77
C LEU A 54 21.62 -8.19 -15.56
N LEU A 55 20.40 -7.65 -15.70
CA LEU A 55 19.41 -7.72 -14.65
C LEU A 55 18.71 -9.08 -14.61
N PRO A 56 18.43 -9.64 -13.41
CA PRO A 56 17.56 -10.80 -13.29
C PRO A 56 16.17 -10.51 -13.90
N TRP A 57 15.56 -11.51 -14.51
CA TRP A 57 14.27 -11.37 -15.22
C TRP A 57 13.16 -10.74 -14.36
N TYR A 58 13.16 -10.97 -13.06
CA TYR A 58 12.18 -10.43 -12.12
C TYR A 58 12.41 -8.94 -11.76
N ARG A 59 13.46 -8.34 -12.28
CA ARG A 59 13.73 -6.89 -12.26
C ARG A 59 13.33 -6.20 -13.57
N LEU A 60 12.87 -6.97 -14.54
CA LEU A 60 12.35 -6.48 -15.82
C LEU A 60 10.82 -6.36 -15.74
N PRO A 61 10.18 -5.57 -16.63
CA PRO A 61 8.74 -5.39 -16.58
C PRO A 61 7.93 -6.69 -16.64
N LEU A 62 7.14 -6.93 -15.58
CA LEU A 62 6.37 -8.15 -15.38
C LEU A 62 4.93 -7.97 -15.85
N CYS A 63 4.45 -8.89 -16.68
CA CYS A 63 3.03 -9.10 -16.96
C CYS A 63 2.71 -10.54 -16.59
N ILE A 64 2.11 -10.71 -15.40
CA ILE A 64 1.88 -12.03 -14.81
C ILE A 64 0.45 -12.48 -15.06
N LEU A 65 0.29 -13.68 -15.60
CA LEU A 65 -0.96 -14.44 -15.62
C LEU A 65 -0.91 -15.47 -14.49
N GLN A 66 -1.96 -15.60 -13.73
CA GLN A 66 -2.14 -16.76 -12.86
C GLN A 66 -3.37 -17.55 -13.27
N THR A 67 -3.19 -18.84 -13.52
CA THR A 67 -4.30 -19.79 -13.63
C THR A 67 -4.55 -20.39 -12.25
N VAL A 68 -5.58 -19.89 -11.54
CA VAL A 68 -5.96 -20.42 -10.23
C VAL A 68 -6.85 -21.64 -10.44
N LEU A 69 -6.22 -22.82 -10.41
CA LEU A 69 -6.89 -24.08 -10.70
C LEU A 69 -7.79 -24.52 -9.55
N ARG A 70 -8.99 -24.96 -9.89
CA ARG A 70 -9.84 -25.82 -9.06
C ARG A 70 -9.48 -27.27 -9.37
N GLU A 71 -9.78 -28.18 -8.46
CA GLU A 71 -9.55 -29.62 -8.70
C GLU A 71 -10.15 -30.09 -10.04
N THR A 72 -11.41 -29.73 -10.32
CA THR A 72 -12.09 -30.12 -11.56
C THR A 72 -11.43 -29.59 -12.84
N ASP A 73 -10.64 -28.52 -12.75
CA ASP A 73 -9.97 -27.92 -13.92
C ASP A 73 -8.84 -28.83 -14.44
N ALA A 74 -8.28 -29.70 -13.59
CA ALA A 74 -7.24 -30.64 -13.99
C ALA A 74 -7.69 -31.56 -15.14
N ARG A 75 -8.97 -31.90 -15.24
CA ARG A 75 -9.52 -32.74 -16.32
C ARG A 75 -9.25 -32.18 -17.70
N ASN A 76 -9.39 -30.88 -17.86
CA ASN A 76 -9.41 -30.18 -19.15
C ASN A 76 -8.29 -29.13 -19.27
N TYR A 77 -7.31 -29.14 -18.36
CA TYR A 77 -6.22 -28.17 -18.41
C TYR A 77 -5.42 -28.36 -19.69
N ASP A 78 -5.32 -27.30 -20.50
CA ASP A 78 -4.64 -27.27 -21.77
C ASP A 78 -3.45 -26.30 -21.74
N ALA A 79 -2.25 -26.84 -21.54
CA ALA A 79 -1.02 -26.08 -21.47
C ALA A 79 -0.72 -25.31 -22.78
N ALA A 80 -1.07 -25.87 -23.93
CA ALA A 80 -0.86 -25.23 -25.23
C ALA A 80 -1.79 -24.01 -25.40
N ALA A 81 -3.04 -24.13 -24.97
CA ALA A 81 -4.00 -23.02 -24.98
C ALA A 81 -3.56 -21.88 -24.05
N VAL A 82 -3.07 -22.18 -22.85
CA VAL A 82 -2.52 -21.18 -21.91
C VAL A 82 -1.34 -20.43 -22.56
N VAL A 83 -0.38 -21.15 -23.12
CA VAL A 83 0.79 -20.56 -23.79
C VAL A 83 0.37 -19.70 -24.99
N SER A 84 -0.57 -20.18 -25.81
CA SER A 84 -1.11 -19.43 -26.94
C SER A 84 -1.77 -18.13 -26.50
N TYR A 85 -2.57 -18.18 -25.44
CA TYR A 85 -3.22 -17.01 -24.84
C TYR A 85 -2.17 -15.99 -24.33
N MET A 86 -1.15 -16.45 -23.59
CA MET A 86 -0.10 -15.57 -23.09
C MET A 86 0.65 -14.85 -24.22
N LYS A 87 1.00 -15.57 -25.30
CA LYS A 87 1.65 -14.97 -26.47
C LYS A 87 0.78 -13.93 -27.17
N LYS A 88 -0.52 -14.23 -27.31
CA LYS A 88 -1.49 -13.34 -27.95
C LYS A 88 -1.71 -12.05 -27.16
N THR A 89 -1.68 -12.12 -25.84
CA THR A 89 -2.04 -11.02 -24.94
C THR A 89 -0.86 -10.21 -24.45
N GLY A 90 0.33 -10.78 -24.38
CA GLY A 90 1.55 -10.09 -23.93
C GLY A 90 2.03 -10.48 -22.54
N TYR A 91 1.39 -11.44 -21.87
CA TYR A 91 1.92 -12.00 -20.62
C TYR A 91 3.28 -12.65 -20.84
N ASN A 92 4.19 -12.45 -19.90
CA ASN A 92 5.55 -13.00 -19.97
C ASN A 92 5.89 -13.98 -18.83
N THR A 93 5.07 -14.01 -17.78
CA THR A 93 5.26 -14.85 -16.62
C THR A 93 3.94 -15.53 -16.24
N LEU A 94 3.99 -16.83 -15.97
CA LEU A 94 2.86 -17.62 -15.49
C LEU A 94 3.07 -17.97 -14.01
N ILE A 95 2.02 -17.86 -13.21
CA ILE A 95 1.92 -18.49 -11.90
C ILE A 95 0.88 -19.59 -12.00
N VAL A 96 1.26 -20.83 -11.68
CA VAL A 96 0.40 -22.01 -11.73
C VAL A 96 0.39 -22.76 -10.42
N ASN A 97 -0.76 -23.30 -10.01
CA ASN A 97 -0.86 -24.12 -8.81
C ASN A 97 0.08 -25.33 -8.92
N ALA A 98 0.92 -25.51 -7.89
CA ALA A 98 1.72 -26.72 -7.74
C ALA A 98 1.15 -27.61 -6.62
N GLY A 99 1.01 -27.05 -5.40
CA GLY A 99 0.49 -27.88 -4.32
C GLY A 99 0.56 -27.22 -2.94
N GLY A 100 0.52 -28.09 -1.93
CA GLY A 100 0.41 -27.76 -0.53
C GLY A 100 -0.97 -28.14 0.00
N ILE A 101 -2.06 -27.54 -0.49
CA ILE A 101 -3.42 -27.99 -0.14
C ILE A 101 -3.86 -29.13 -1.04
N VAL A 102 -3.73 -28.95 -2.37
CA VAL A 102 -4.01 -29.96 -3.40
C VAL A 102 -2.86 -29.92 -4.41
N ASP A 103 -2.31 -31.07 -4.74
CA ASP A 103 -1.12 -31.20 -5.59
C ASP A 103 -1.51 -31.47 -7.06
N PHE A 104 -1.02 -30.61 -7.97
CA PHE A 104 -1.24 -30.71 -9.42
C PHE A 104 -0.04 -31.34 -10.16
N PHE A 105 0.69 -32.18 -9.46
CA PHE A 105 1.79 -32.99 -9.97
C PHE A 105 1.85 -34.32 -9.20
N GLN A 106 2.59 -35.29 -9.72
CA GLN A 106 2.76 -36.59 -9.06
C GLN A 106 3.72 -36.43 -7.87
N ASN A 107 3.17 -36.02 -6.72
CA ASN A 107 3.91 -35.71 -5.50
C ASN A 107 4.30 -36.98 -4.73
N PRO A 108 5.61 -37.30 -4.59
CA PRO A 108 6.06 -38.48 -3.85
C PRO A 108 6.27 -38.23 -2.34
N LEU A 109 6.06 -36.99 -1.86
CA LEU A 109 6.37 -36.61 -0.48
C LEU A 109 5.31 -37.10 0.53
N PRO A 110 5.66 -37.24 1.82
CA PRO A 110 4.79 -37.88 2.82
C PRO A 110 3.40 -37.24 2.97
N ALA A 111 3.26 -35.93 2.81
CA ALA A 111 1.98 -35.22 2.95
C ALA A 111 1.24 -35.01 1.61
N ALA A 112 1.55 -35.79 0.59
CA ALA A 112 0.93 -35.67 -0.72
C ALA A 112 -0.60 -35.73 -0.68
N ASN A 113 -1.25 -34.74 -1.34
CA ASN A 113 -2.70 -34.67 -1.54
C ASN A 113 -3.01 -34.45 -3.01
N LEU A 114 -2.86 -35.52 -3.80
CA LEU A 114 -3.01 -35.46 -5.25
C LEU A 114 -4.43 -35.04 -5.63
N ASP A 115 -4.52 -34.19 -6.64
CA ASP A 115 -5.79 -33.80 -7.25
C ASP A 115 -6.51 -35.06 -7.79
N PRO A 116 -7.76 -35.32 -7.35
CA PRO A 116 -8.48 -36.53 -7.72
C PRO A 116 -8.94 -36.57 -9.18
N PHE A 117 -8.86 -35.44 -9.90
CA PHE A 117 -9.27 -35.33 -11.30
C PHE A 117 -8.09 -35.26 -12.27
N MET A 118 -6.86 -35.25 -11.75
CA MET A 118 -5.65 -35.21 -12.55
C MET A 118 -5.34 -36.56 -13.23
N ASN A 119 -5.81 -37.67 -12.65
CA ASN A 119 -5.46 -39.02 -13.06
C ASN A 119 -3.93 -39.24 -13.08
N ASP A 120 -3.40 -39.86 -14.15
CA ASP A 120 -1.96 -40.10 -14.34
C ASP A 120 -1.22 -38.87 -14.92
N ARG A 121 -1.88 -37.74 -15.11
CA ARG A 121 -1.25 -36.52 -15.63
C ARG A 121 -0.32 -35.89 -14.62
N ASP A 122 0.60 -35.10 -15.10
CA ASP A 122 1.42 -34.16 -14.34
C ASP A 122 1.23 -32.76 -14.95
N ILE A 123 0.22 -32.03 -14.44
CA ILE A 123 -0.18 -30.73 -14.95
C ILE A 123 0.98 -29.73 -14.86
N LEU A 124 1.74 -29.78 -13.76
CA LEU A 124 2.88 -28.89 -13.56
C LEU A 124 3.97 -29.16 -14.60
N ARG A 125 4.24 -30.41 -14.94
CA ARG A 125 5.21 -30.77 -15.98
C ARG A 125 4.77 -30.33 -17.36
N GLU A 126 3.51 -30.56 -17.68
CA GLU A 126 2.94 -30.17 -18.97
C GLU A 126 3.11 -28.67 -19.22
N ILE A 127 2.69 -27.84 -18.27
CA ILE A 127 2.71 -26.39 -18.46
C ILE A 127 4.11 -25.79 -18.36
N THR A 128 4.96 -26.28 -17.44
CA THR A 128 6.33 -25.78 -17.33
C THR A 128 7.15 -26.10 -18.57
N THR A 129 6.95 -27.30 -19.16
CA THR A 129 7.58 -27.67 -20.41
C THR A 129 7.11 -26.80 -21.57
N ALA A 130 5.82 -26.60 -21.71
CA ALA A 130 5.24 -25.77 -22.78
C ALA A 130 5.69 -24.30 -22.67
N CYS A 131 5.69 -23.72 -21.47
CA CYS A 131 6.14 -22.35 -21.24
C CYS A 131 7.63 -22.18 -21.56
N ARG A 132 8.48 -23.11 -21.11
CA ARG A 132 9.92 -23.09 -21.42
C ARG A 132 10.19 -23.12 -22.92
N ALA A 133 9.52 -24.02 -23.66
CA ALA A 133 9.61 -24.09 -25.12
C ALA A 133 9.15 -22.79 -25.80
N ALA A 134 8.28 -22.03 -25.15
CA ALA A 134 7.75 -20.77 -25.64
C ALA A 134 8.56 -19.52 -25.20
N GLY A 135 9.60 -19.69 -24.39
CA GLY A 135 10.39 -18.59 -23.81
C GLY A 135 9.64 -17.79 -22.75
N LEU A 136 8.64 -18.39 -22.08
CA LEU A 136 7.86 -17.79 -21.00
C LEU A 136 8.40 -18.26 -19.65
N ARG A 137 8.31 -17.40 -18.62
CA ARG A 137 8.69 -17.71 -17.25
C ARG A 137 7.55 -18.39 -16.50
N VAL A 138 7.89 -19.29 -15.57
CA VAL A 138 6.90 -20.01 -14.76
C VAL A 138 7.32 -20.02 -13.29
N MET A 139 6.41 -19.58 -12.42
CA MET A 139 6.53 -19.72 -10.97
C MET A 139 5.49 -20.72 -10.47
N ALA A 140 5.89 -21.60 -9.57
CA ALA A 140 4.98 -22.51 -8.90
C ALA A 140 4.29 -21.84 -7.72
N ARG A 141 2.96 -21.84 -7.69
CA ARG A 141 2.17 -21.40 -6.52
C ARG A 141 2.11 -22.56 -5.52
N VAL A 142 2.63 -22.30 -4.34
CA VAL A 142 2.53 -23.21 -3.19
C VAL A 142 1.65 -22.57 -2.10
N ASP A 143 0.94 -23.38 -1.31
CA ASP A 143 0.03 -22.90 -0.28
C ASP A 143 0.05 -23.81 0.94
N PHE A 144 0.73 -23.37 1.98
CA PHE A 144 0.89 -24.12 3.23
C PHE A 144 0.06 -23.58 4.39
N ARG A 145 -1.07 -22.87 4.10
CA ARG A 145 -1.95 -22.33 5.16
C ARG A 145 -2.61 -23.41 6.01
N GLY A 146 -2.84 -24.57 5.45
CA GLY A 146 -3.49 -25.69 6.12
C GLY A 146 -3.68 -26.88 5.18
N VAL A 147 -4.26 -27.93 5.71
CA VAL A 147 -4.49 -29.19 5.01
C VAL A 147 -5.90 -29.73 5.22
N GLU A 148 -6.34 -30.63 4.36
CA GLU A 148 -7.56 -31.39 4.53
C GLU A 148 -7.44 -32.45 5.63
N GLU A 149 -8.58 -32.91 6.10
CA GLU A 149 -8.68 -33.89 7.20
C GLU A 149 -7.86 -35.15 6.96
N ARG A 150 -7.75 -35.61 5.72
CA ARG A 150 -7.00 -36.83 5.37
C ARG A 150 -5.51 -36.70 5.73
N VAL A 151 -4.87 -35.59 5.38
CA VAL A 151 -3.47 -35.30 5.70
C VAL A 151 -3.29 -35.01 7.19
N PHE A 152 -4.22 -34.25 7.79
CA PHE A 152 -4.21 -33.96 9.23
C PHE A 152 -4.21 -35.23 10.07
N ARG A 153 -5.05 -36.23 9.76
CA ARG A 153 -5.14 -37.49 10.52
C ARG A 153 -3.82 -38.29 10.48
N GLN A 154 -3.02 -38.14 9.46
CA GLN A 154 -1.71 -38.82 9.37
C GLN A 154 -0.65 -38.15 10.24
N HIS A 155 -0.72 -36.82 10.40
CA HIS A 155 0.29 -36.01 11.05
C HIS A 155 -0.34 -34.89 11.94
N PRO A 156 -1.14 -35.22 12.97
CA PRO A 156 -1.87 -34.21 13.75
C PRO A 156 -0.97 -33.25 14.53
N ASP A 157 0.25 -33.67 14.84
CA ASP A 157 1.27 -32.89 15.56
C ASP A 157 1.94 -31.79 14.71
N TRP A 158 1.67 -31.75 13.40
CA TRP A 158 2.26 -30.75 12.48
C TRP A 158 1.49 -29.41 12.46
N PHE A 159 0.29 -29.38 13.04
CA PHE A 159 -0.67 -28.30 12.84
C PHE A 159 -0.93 -27.48 14.11
N SER A 160 -1.64 -26.37 13.93
CA SER A 160 -1.98 -25.44 14.98
C SER A 160 -3.00 -26.05 15.96
N MET A 161 -2.84 -25.75 17.26
CA MET A 161 -3.71 -26.19 18.34
C MET A 161 -4.14 -25.01 19.21
N ASP A 162 -5.33 -25.06 19.77
CA ASP A 162 -5.79 -24.15 20.83
C ASP A 162 -5.15 -24.50 22.19
N ALA A 163 -5.51 -23.74 23.24
CA ALA A 163 -4.98 -23.94 24.60
C ALA A 163 -5.37 -25.32 25.19
N ALA A 164 -6.51 -25.88 24.79
CA ALA A 164 -6.99 -27.20 25.21
C ALA A 164 -6.37 -28.36 24.39
N GLY A 165 -5.52 -28.06 23.41
CA GLY A 165 -4.92 -29.07 22.53
C GLY A 165 -5.83 -29.52 21.39
N LYS A 166 -6.93 -28.82 21.13
CA LYS A 166 -7.80 -29.10 20.00
C LYS A 166 -7.24 -28.47 18.74
N PRO A 167 -7.26 -29.17 17.57
CA PRO A 167 -6.79 -28.62 16.31
C PRO A 167 -7.58 -27.37 15.89
N LEU A 168 -6.86 -26.35 15.44
CA LEU A 168 -7.47 -25.14 14.86
C LEU A 168 -7.83 -25.38 13.40
N GLN A 169 -9.00 -24.89 12.99
CA GLN A 169 -9.48 -24.92 11.61
C GLN A 169 -9.71 -23.50 11.08
N LEU A 170 -9.51 -23.32 9.79
CA LEU A 170 -9.71 -22.05 9.10
C LEU A 170 -11.19 -21.86 8.77
N ASP A 171 -11.86 -20.94 9.45
CA ASP A 171 -13.31 -20.72 9.33
C ASP A 171 -13.75 -20.20 7.95
N TYR A 172 -12.84 -19.54 7.24
CA TYR A 172 -13.10 -18.95 5.91
C TYR A 172 -12.91 -19.93 4.75
N THR A 173 -12.46 -21.18 5.02
CA THR A 173 -12.26 -22.20 3.96
C THR A 173 -13.45 -23.17 3.88
N ARG A 174 -13.70 -23.73 2.69
CA ARG A 174 -14.69 -24.78 2.44
C ARG A 174 -14.09 -25.81 1.47
N PRO A 175 -13.84 -27.07 1.85
CA PRO A 175 -13.97 -27.59 3.23
C PRO A 175 -13.08 -26.85 4.22
N ARG A 176 -13.38 -26.94 5.53
CA ARG A 176 -12.52 -26.37 6.56
C ARG A 176 -11.17 -27.06 6.60
N LEU A 177 -10.10 -26.29 6.43
CA LEU A 177 -8.74 -26.80 6.50
C LEU A 177 -8.22 -26.74 7.94
N TYR A 178 -7.42 -27.73 8.33
CA TYR A 178 -6.66 -27.71 9.57
C TYR A 178 -5.48 -26.75 9.43
N ALA A 179 -5.42 -25.76 10.31
CA ALA A 179 -4.50 -24.62 10.18
C ALA A 179 -3.04 -25.01 10.48
N SER A 180 -2.12 -24.58 9.66
CA SER A 180 -0.68 -24.71 9.96
C SER A 180 -0.18 -23.52 10.78
N CYS A 181 1.02 -23.62 11.36
CA CYS A 181 1.67 -22.52 12.07
C CYS A 181 3.14 -22.35 11.65
N TYR A 182 3.73 -21.18 11.92
CA TYR A 182 5.11 -20.88 11.49
C TYR A 182 6.18 -21.73 12.14
N THR A 183 5.95 -22.28 13.33
CA THR A 183 6.90 -23.17 14.01
C THR A 183 6.64 -24.63 13.72
N GLY A 184 5.46 -24.94 13.12
CA GLY A 184 5.06 -26.30 12.81
C GLY A 184 5.88 -26.93 11.69
N TYR A 185 6.00 -28.26 11.74
CA TYR A 185 6.75 -29.04 10.74
C TYR A 185 6.24 -28.77 9.31
N TYR A 186 4.93 -28.67 9.12
CA TYR A 186 4.32 -28.48 7.80
C TYR A 186 4.78 -27.20 7.08
N ARG A 187 4.85 -26.07 7.80
CA ARG A 187 5.33 -24.81 7.20
C ARG A 187 6.84 -24.68 7.11
N ASN A 188 7.60 -25.45 7.88
CA ASN A 188 9.05 -25.35 7.88
C ASN A 188 9.68 -26.50 7.11
N GLU A 189 9.86 -27.64 7.76
CA GLU A 189 10.65 -28.74 7.20
C GLU A 189 9.98 -29.31 5.93
N HIS A 190 8.67 -29.59 5.99
CA HIS A 190 7.93 -30.10 4.85
C HIS A 190 7.85 -29.08 3.70
N ALA A 191 7.54 -27.81 4.00
CA ALA A 191 7.49 -26.76 2.96
C ALA A 191 8.84 -26.57 2.27
N GLU A 192 9.95 -26.62 3.03
CA GLU A 192 11.29 -26.57 2.48
C GLU A 192 11.59 -27.77 1.54
N GLU A 193 11.29 -28.99 2.01
CA GLU A 193 11.45 -30.22 1.21
C GLU A 193 10.60 -30.16 -0.07
N PHE A 194 9.35 -29.72 0.05
CA PHE A 194 8.43 -29.57 -1.08
C PHE A 194 8.95 -28.59 -2.13
N VAL A 195 9.43 -27.42 -1.70
CA VAL A 195 10.00 -26.42 -2.62
C VAL A 195 11.28 -26.91 -3.26
N ARG A 196 12.16 -27.57 -2.50
CA ARG A 196 13.38 -28.21 -3.05
C ARG A 196 13.04 -29.26 -4.09
N TYR A 197 12.04 -30.12 -3.84
CA TYR A 197 11.59 -31.10 -4.78
C TYR A 197 11.10 -30.45 -6.10
N LEU A 198 10.26 -29.43 -6.01
CA LEU A 198 9.74 -28.73 -7.17
C LEU A 198 10.87 -28.12 -8.02
N LEU A 199 11.78 -27.38 -7.40
CA LEU A 199 12.89 -26.71 -8.12
C LEU A 199 13.91 -27.68 -8.69
N ALA A 200 14.09 -28.86 -8.08
CA ALA A 200 14.99 -29.89 -8.59
C ALA A 200 14.41 -30.66 -9.79
N HIS A 201 13.09 -30.84 -9.85
CA HIS A 201 12.47 -31.75 -10.82
C HIS A 201 11.68 -31.03 -11.93
N TYR A 202 11.36 -29.74 -11.77
CA TYR A 202 10.59 -28.95 -12.73
C TYR A 202 11.39 -27.74 -13.21
N PRO A 203 11.28 -27.35 -14.49
CA PRO A 203 11.98 -26.18 -15.03
C PRO A 203 11.30 -24.88 -14.62
N LEU A 204 11.25 -24.61 -13.32
CA LEU A 204 10.65 -23.42 -12.72
C LEU A 204 11.63 -22.24 -12.66
N ASP A 205 11.10 -21.03 -12.81
CA ASP A 205 11.83 -19.79 -12.65
C ASP A 205 11.68 -19.20 -11.24
N GLY A 206 10.80 -19.77 -10.41
CA GLY A 206 10.62 -19.31 -9.03
C GLY A 206 9.42 -19.94 -8.31
N ILE A 207 9.23 -19.48 -7.09
CA ILE A 207 8.15 -19.91 -6.19
C ILE A 207 7.30 -18.70 -5.80
N TRP A 208 6.00 -18.87 -5.89
CA TRP A 208 5.00 -17.98 -5.34
C TRP A 208 4.35 -18.63 -4.12
N HIS A 209 4.51 -18.02 -2.94
CA HIS A 209 3.94 -18.51 -1.69
C HIS A 209 2.61 -17.82 -1.40
N ASN A 210 1.51 -18.51 -1.61
CA ASN A 210 0.17 -17.99 -1.37
C ASN A 210 -0.18 -18.01 0.11
N SER A 211 -0.95 -17.02 0.56
CA SER A 211 -1.44 -16.92 1.95
C SER A 211 -0.36 -17.21 2.99
N ILE A 212 0.76 -16.52 2.85
CA ILE A 212 1.89 -16.69 3.77
C ILE A 212 1.56 -16.27 5.20
N GLY A 213 0.52 -15.43 5.41
CA GLY A 213 0.04 -15.01 6.73
C GLY A 213 -0.51 -16.17 7.58
N TRP A 214 -0.61 -15.93 8.87
CA TRP A 214 -1.10 -16.88 9.85
C TRP A 214 -2.00 -16.19 10.87
N ASP A 215 -3.25 -16.65 10.99
CA ASP A 215 -4.25 -16.09 11.90
C ASP A 215 -4.32 -16.88 13.22
N GLY A 216 -4.73 -16.19 14.30
CA GLY A 216 -4.94 -16.79 15.61
C GLY A 216 -3.67 -16.99 16.45
N ILE A 217 -3.86 -17.58 17.62
CA ILE A 217 -2.83 -17.95 18.59
C ILE A 217 -2.70 -19.48 18.61
N CYS A 218 -1.48 -19.98 18.44
CA CYS A 218 -1.20 -21.40 18.38
C CYS A 218 -0.51 -21.87 19.66
N HIS A 219 -1.06 -22.92 20.29
CA HIS A 219 -0.54 -23.56 21.50
C HIS A 219 0.11 -24.93 21.22
N CYS A 220 0.49 -25.24 19.96
CA CYS A 220 1.20 -26.49 19.69
C CYS A 220 2.54 -26.55 20.48
N PRO A 221 3.11 -27.74 20.72
CA PRO A 221 4.33 -27.89 21.53
C PRO A 221 5.48 -27.00 21.06
N ARG A 222 5.72 -26.89 19.75
CA ARG A 222 6.77 -26.05 19.18
C ARG A 222 6.53 -24.54 19.41
N CYS A 223 5.28 -24.07 19.31
CA CYS A 223 4.95 -22.68 19.61
C CYS A 223 5.15 -22.36 21.09
N ARG A 224 4.69 -23.24 22.00
CA ARG A 224 4.88 -23.09 23.46
C ARG A 224 6.37 -22.99 23.81
N GLU A 225 7.18 -23.90 23.29
CA GLU A 225 8.61 -23.91 23.52
C GLU A 225 9.31 -22.67 22.97
N SER A 226 9.10 -22.36 21.68
CA SER A 226 9.73 -21.23 20.99
C SER A 226 9.32 -19.88 21.59
N PHE A 227 8.06 -19.72 21.98
CA PHE A 227 7.62 -18.49 22.62
C PHE A 227 8.20 -18.32 24.01
N LEU A 228 8.20 -19.41 24.83
CA LEU A 228 8.81 -19.40 26.16
C LEU A 228 10.31 -19.07 26.09
N GLN A 229 11.05 -19.66 25.17
CA GLN A 229 12.48 -19.38 24.96
C GLN A 229 12.70 -17.91 24.57
N ALA A 230 11.83 -17.34 23.75
CA ALA A 230 11.99 -15.97 23.25
C ALA A 230 11.58 -14.89 24.27
N THR A 231 10.59 -15.17 25.12
CA THR A 231 9.95 -14.16 25.97
C THR A 231 10.03 -14.42 27.47
N GLY A 232 10.37 -15.66 27.86
CA GLY A 232 10.32 -16.10 29.26
C GLY A 232 8.88 -16.30 29.80
N ALA A 233 7.85 -16.19 28.96
CA ALA A 233 6.45 -16.27 29.33
C ALA A 233 5.72 -17.39 28.57
N PRO A 234 4.62 -17.96 29.12
CA PRO A 234 3.79 -18.90 28.37
C PRO A 234 3.03 -18.21 27.26
N VAL A 235 2.63 -18.97 26.21
CA VAL A 235 1.75 -18.49 25.14
C VAL A 235 0.44 -17.98 25.75
N PRO A 236 0.00 -16.74 25.42
CA PRO A 236 -1.18 -16.15 26.02
C PRO A 236 -2.48 -16.82 25.53
N GLU A 237 -3.44 -16.96 26.42
CA GLU A 237 -4.79 -17.39 26.08
C GLU A 237 -5.61 -16.18 25.63
N PRO A 238 -6.24 -16.20 24.42
CA PRO A 238 -6.89 -15.01 23.83
C PRO A 238 -7.91 -14.33 24.76
N GLU A 239 -8.68 -15.16 25.50
CA GLU A 239 -9.82 -14.68 26.30
C GLU A 239 -9.42 -14.06 27.65
N SER A 240 -8.25 -14.45 28.18
CA SER A 240 -7.78 -14.02 29.51
C SER A 240 -6.50 -13.20 29.48
N ALA A 241 -5.87 -13.09 28.33
CA ALA A 241 -4.58 -12.43 28.20
C ALA A 241 -4.67 -10.91 28.35
N SER A 242 -3.70 -10.36 29.06
CA SER A 242 -3.53 -8.90 29.05
C SER A 242 -3.15 -8.40 27.65
N PRO A 243 -3.53 -7.18 27.30
CA PRO A 243 -3.12 -6.58 26.03
C PRO A 243 -1.60 -6.62 25.80
N ALA A 244 -0.79 -6.42 26.84
CA ALA A 244 0.67 -6.49 26.75
C ALA A 244 1.16 -7.91 26.41
N ALA A 245 0.49 -8.95 26.91
CA ALA A 245 0.82 -10.33 26.56
C ALA A 245 0.49 -10.66 25.11
N LEU A 246 -0.64 -10.13 24.61
CA LEU A 246 -1.02 -10.27 23.20
C LEU A 246 -0.05 -9.52 22.28
N ASP A 247 0.37 -8.31 22.64
CA ASP A 247 1.38 -7.54 21.89
C ASP A 247 2.74 -8.27 21.87
N GLY A 248 3.14 -8.87 22.98
CA GLY A 248 4.35 -9.72 23.06
C GLY A 248 4.25 -10.94 22.13
N TYR A 249 3.08 -11.59 22.10
CA TYR A 249 2.83 -12.68 21.16
C TYR A 249 2.88 -12.24 19.71
N MET A 250 2.29 -11.09 19.38
CA MET A 250 2.31 -10.56 18.02
C MET A 250 3.72 -10.18 17.56
N ALA A 251 4.55 -9.63 18.44
CA ALA A 251 5.95 -9.33 18.13
C ALA A 251 6.76 -10.61 17.85
N TRP A 252 6.58 -11.65 18.68
CA TRP A 252 7.19 -12.96 18.45
C TRP A 252 6.69 -13.60 17.15
N LYS A 253 5.40 -13.56 16.89
CA LYS A 253 4.79 -14.08 15.66
C LYS A 253 5.34 -13.39 14.41
N THR A 254 5.54 -12.06 14.45
CA THR A 254 6.18 -11.32 13.37
C THR A 254 7.60 -11.80 13.12
N SER A 255 8.39 -12.04 14.20
CA SER A 255 9.72 -12.62 14.08
C SER A 255 9.71 -14.05 13.53
N ALA A 256 8.72 -14.86 13.90
CA ALA A 256 8.57 -16.22 13.36
C ALA A 256 8.22 -16.20 11.87
N ALA A 257 7.35 -15.28 11.45
CA ALA A 257 7.01 -15.06 10.05
C ALA A 257 8.22 -14.61 9.23
N ASP A 258 9.01 -13.68 9.75
CA ASP A 258 10.24 -13.19 9.11
C ASP A 258 11.26 -14.32 8.90
N LYS A 259 11.49 -15.15 9.92
CA LYS A 259 12.36 -16.34 9.83
C LYS A 259 11.86 -17.34 8.80
N HIS A 260 10.53 -17.53 8.71
CA HIS A 260 9.93 -18.41 7.69
C HIS A 260 10.18 -17.87 6.28
N MET A 261 9.96 -16.57 6.03
CA MET A 261 10.23 -15.95 4.72
C MET A 261 11.71 -16.04 4.35
N ALA A 262 12.61 -15.76 5.29
CA ALA A 262 14.05 -15.88 5.07
C ALA A 262 14.47 -17.32 4.70
N ARG A 263 13.93 -18.33 5.40
CA ARG A 263 14.16 -19.75 5.09
C ARG A 263 13.70 -20.10 3.68
N MET A 264 12.47 -19.71 3.32
CA MET A 264 11.91 -20.00 2.01
C MET A 264 12.69 -19.31 0.89
N GLN A 265 13.09 -18.05 1.08
CA GLN A 265 13.96 -17.34 0.15
C GLN A 265 15.30 -18.07 -0.04
N ALA A 266 15.98 -18.41 1.06
CA ALA A 266 17.25 -19.13 1.02
C ALA A 266 17.13 -20.49 0.29
N THR A 267 16.02 -21.20 0.51
CA THR A 267 15.71 -22.45 -0.17
C THR A 267 15.61 -22.25 -1.67
N VAL A 268 14.89 -21.22 -2.11
CA VAL A 268 14.74 -20.89 -3.54
C VAL A 268 16.07 -20.46 -4.15
N LYS A 269 16.82 -19.58 -3.47
CA LYS A 269 18.11 -19.06 -3.96
C LYS A 269 19.23 -20.12 -4.01
N ALA A 270 19.11 -21.21 -3.28
CA ALA A 270 20.03 -22.34 -3.39
C ALA A 270 20.01 -23.00 -4.79
N PHE A 271 18.97 -22.76 -5.59
CA PHE A 271 18.86 -23.25 -6.97
C PHE A 271 19.30 -22.23 -8.05
N GLY A 272 19.74 -21.07 -7.65
CA GLY A 272 20.26 -20.00 -8.51
C GLY A 272 19.71 -18.62 -8.15
N ASP A 273 20.54 -17.59 -8.35
CA ASP A 273 20.13 -16.19 -8.12
C ASP A 273 19.05 -15.73 -9.09
N ASP A 274 18.91 -16.41 -10.22
CA ASP A 274 17.84 -16.18 -11.22
C ASP A 274 16.49 -16.76 -10.80
N LYS A 275 16.40 -17.53 -9.71
CA LYS A 275 15.13 -18.04 -9.17
C LYS A 275 14.46 -16.99 -8.32
N ALA A 276 13.20 -16.64 -8.64
CA ALA A 276 12.43 -15.65 -7.90
C ALA A 276 11.68 -16.27 -6.73
N TYR A 277 11.66 -15.56 -5.60
CA TYR A 277 10.76 -15.82 -4.48
C TYR A 277 9.89 -14.60 -4.21
N ALA A 278 8.59 -14.78 -4.16
CA ALA A 278 7.65 -13.75 -3.77
C ALA A 278 6.42 -14.36 -3.11
N ALA A 279 5.68 -13.54 -2.40
CA ALA A 279 4.42 -13.92 -1.75
C ALA A 279 3.44 -12.76 -1.79
N GLU A 280 2.18 -13.07 -1.50
CA GLU A 280 1.11 -12.12 -1.43
C GLU A 280 1.12 -11.37 -0.09
N VAL A 281 1.18 -10.02 -0.15
CA VAL A 281 0.95 -9.16 1.01
C VAL A 281 -0.31 -8.36 0.75
N PHE A 282 -1.35 -8.65 1.52
CA PHE A 282 -2.61 -7.94 1.39
C PHE A 282 -2.52 -6.55 2.01
N SER A 283 -2.84 -5.57 1.20
CA SER A 283 -3.28 -4.24 1.57
C SER A 283 -2.37 -3.40 2.47
N MET A 284 -1.96 -2.33 1.88
CA MET A 284 -1.31 -1.19 2.52
C MET A 284 -2.21 -0.51 3.58
N TYR A 285 -3.52 -0.41 3.31
CA TYR A 285 -4.49 0.32 4.12
C TYR A 285 -5.51 -0.53 4.87
N ASN A 286 -5.49 -1.85 4.79
CA ASN A 286 -6.45 -2.65 5.52
C ASN A 286 -6.01 -2.86 6.97
N PRO A 287 -6.58 -2.14 7.95
CA PRO A 287 -6.16 -2.24 9.35
C PRO A 287 -6.65 -3.51 10.03
N GLY A 288 -7.69 -4.17 9.49
CA GLY A 288 -8.46 -5.13 10.28
C GLY A 288 -7.96 -6.56 10.24
N GLY A 289 -7.43 -7.04 9.13
CA GLY A 289 -7.32 -8.48 8.96
C GLY A 289 -5.91 -9.03 9.11
N ARG A 290 -4.89 -8.36 8.59
CA ARG A 290 -3.61 -9.00 8.32
C ARG A 290 -2.39 -8.42 9.02
N ILE A 291 -2.51 -7.29 9.70
CA ILE A 291 -1.48 -6.84 10.64
C ILE A 291 -1.28 -7.93 11.71
N ASN A 292 -2.36 -8.60 12.10
CA ASN A 292 -2.33 -9.70 13.06
C ASN A 292 -1.69 -10.99 12.53
N SER A 293 -1.43 -11.09 11.23
CA SER A 293 -0.78 -12.27 10.63
C SER A 293 0.74 -12.32 10.81
N GLY A 294 1.35 -11.25 11.31
CA GLY A 294 2.80 -11.12 11.45
C GLY A 294 3.53 -10.71 10.17
N ILE A 295 2.80 -10.41 9.09
CA ILE A 295 3.38 -10.03 7.80
C ILE A 295 2.83 -8.69 7.33
N ASP A 296 3.72 -7.81 6.93
CA ASP A 296 3.43 -6.57 6.22
C ASP A 296 4.49 -6.30 5.14
N LEU A 297 4.37 -5.17 4.44
CA LEU A 297 5.32 -4.81 3.40
C LEU A 297 6.72 -4.46 3.95
N TYR A 298 6.84 -4.13 5.24
CA TYR A 298 8.14 -3.82 5.84
C TYR A 298 9.03 -5.05 5.96
N ASN A 299 8.53 -6.15 6.53
CA ASN A 299 9.30 -7.37 6.62
C ASN A 299 9.33 -8.17 5.30
N ALA A 300 8.30 -8.04 4.46
CA ALA A 300 8.25 -8.70 3.16
C ALA A 300 9.28 -8.16 2.15
N ARG A 301 9.54 -6.85 2.14
CA ARG A 301 10.45 -6.21 1.17
C ARG A 301 11.88 -6.80 1.19
N ASP A 302 12.34 -7.28 2.34
CA ASP A 302 13.71 -7.79 2.48
C ASP A 302 13.86 -9.21 1.91
N HIS A 303 12.75 -9.95 1.78
CA HIS A 303 12.74 -11.35 1.36
C HIS A 303 12.23 -11.58 -0.05
N PHE A 304 11.42 -10.68 -0.62
CA PHE A 304 10.82 -10.88 -1.93
C PHE A 304 11.65 -10.24 -3.05
N ASP A 305 11.76 -10.93 -4.17
CA ASP A 305 12.50 -10.45 -5.35
C ASP A 305 11.75 -9.37 -6.12
N PHE A 306 10.43 -9.34 -6.03
CA PHE A 306 9.55 -8.26 -6.48
C PHE A 306 8.42 -8.07 -5.49
N MET A 307 7.88 -6.85 -5.43
CA MET A 307 6.83 -6.50 -4.49
C MET A 307 5.46 -6.73 -5.12
N VAL A 308 4.51 -7.23 -4.33
CA VAL A 308 3.14 -7.43 -4.77
C VAL A 308 2.17 -6.82 -3.78
N GLY A 309 1.25 -6.00 -4.30
CA GLY A 309 0.14 -5.46 -3.54
C GLY A 309 -1.18 -5.78 -4.20
N VAL A 310 -2.20 -6.09 -3.40
CA VAL A 310 -3.55 -6.37 -3.90
C VAL A 310 -4.27 -5.05 -4.21
N ALA A 311 -4.88 -4.96 -5.38
CA ALA A 311 -5.65 -3.80 -5.81
C ALA A 311 -6.94 -4.25 -6.50
N PHE A 312 -8.00 -4.42 -5.72
CA PHE A 312 -9.34 -4.69 -6.22
C PHE A 312 -10.19 -3.40 -6.20
N PRO A 313 -10.99 -3.12 -7.25
CA PRO A 313 -11.88 -1.96 -7.28
C PRO A 313 -12.97 -1.97 -6.22
N ILE A 314 -13.37 -3.15 -5.74
CA ILE A 314 -14.38 -3.31 -4.69
C ILE A 314 -13.69 -3.71 -3.38
N GLU A 315 -13.75 -2.83 -2.37
CA GLU A 315 -13.17 -3.07 -1.03
C GLU A 315 -14.09 -3.91 -0.14
N SER A 316 -15.40 -3.70 -0.25
CA SER A 316 -16.42 -4.32 0.61
C SER A 316 -17.75 -4.43 -0.12
N THR A 317 -18.57 -5.42 0.23
CA THR A 317 -19.93 -5.60 -0.29
C THR A 317 -21.03 -5.19 0.69
N GLU A 318 -20.74 -5.10 1.99
CA GLU A 318 -21.73 -4.76 3.02
C GLU A 318 -21.20 -3.73 4.01
N PRO A 319 -21.46 -2.44 3.80
CA PRO A 319 -22.00 -1.80 2.59
C PRO A 319 -21.00 -1.86 1.42
N THR A 320 -21.49 -1.83 0.19
CA THR A 320 -20.63 -1.80 -1.00
C THR A 320 -19.76 -0.55 -1.00
N ARG A 321 -18.45 -0.75 -0.98
CA ARG A 321 -17.45 0.31 -1.05
C ARG A 321 -16.53 0.05 -2.21
N PHE A 322 -16.25 1.12 -2.96
CA PHE A 322 -15.23 1.12 -4.00
C PHE A 322 -13.98 1.81 -3.49
N ALA A 323 -12.84 1.17 -3.69
CA ALA A 323 -11.56 1.84 -3.48
C ALA A 323 -11.40 3.01 -4.46
N GLU A 324 -10.61 4.00 -4.08
CA GLU A 324 -10.33 5.16 -4.93
C GLU A 324 -9.82 4.74 -6.31
N LEU A 325 -10.16 5.51 -7.36
CA LEU A 325 -9.69 5.19 -8.71
C LEU A 325 -8.16 5.25 -8.83
N SER A 326 -7.50 6.07 -8.02
CA SER A 326 -6.05 6.17 -7.90
C SER A 326 -5.39 5.05 -7.09
N TYR A 327 -6.17 4.19 -6.40
CA TYR A 327 -5.66 3.24 -5.40
C TYR A 327 -4.55 2.31 -5.92
N ALA A 328 -4.68 1.81 -7.15
CA ALA A 328 -3.65 0.98 -7.76
C ALA A 328 -2.31 1.73 -7.92
N GLY A 329 -2.36 3.00 -8.30
CA GLY A 329 -1.19 3.89 -8.36
C GLY A 329 -0.59 4.15 -6.99
N THR A 330 -1.43 4.36 -5.98
CA THR A 330 -1.02 4.51 -4.57
C THR A 330 -0.24 3.31 -4.05
N VAL A 331 -0.79 2.09 -4.25
CA VAL A 331 -0.13 0.83 -3.85
C VAL A 331 1.26 0.70 -4.50
N VAL A 332 1.36 1.02 -5.79
CA VAL A 332 2.64 1.00 -6.51
C VAL A 332 3.61 2.04 -5.95
N ARG A 333 3.17 3.29 -5.74
CA ARG A 333 4.02 4.35 -5.15
C ARG A 333 4.56 3.92 -3.80
N PHE A 334 3.74 3.32 -2.95
CA PHE A 334 4.16 2.81 -1.65
C PHE A 334 5.22 1.72 -1.77
N MET A 335 4.99 0.70 -2.61
CA MET A 335 5.98 -0.36 -2.85
C MET A 335 7.29 0.18 -3.43
N LYS A 336 7.22 1.09 -4.41
CA LYS A 336 8.39 1.77 -4.99
C LYS A 336 9.11 2.68 -3.99
N SER A 337 8.39 3.23 -3.03
CA SER A 337 9.00 4.01 -1.94
C SER A 337 9.80 3.15 -0.99
N MET A 338 9.36 1.91 -0.74
CA MET A 338 10.05 0.95 0.11
C MET A 338 11.27 0.30 -0.56
N ALA A 339 11.13 -0.11 -1.83
CA ALA A 339 12.14 -0.83 -2.60
C ALA A 339 12.10 -0.37 -4.06
N PRO A 340 12.66 0.82 -4.38
CA PRO A 340 12.54 1.43 -5.71
C PRO A 340 13.16 0.58 -6.82
N GLU A 341 14.16 -0.23 -6.50
CA GLU A 341 14.86 -1.12 -7.43
C GLU A 341 14.08 -2.40 -7.73
N LYS A 342 13.06 -2.77 -6.92
CA LYS A 342 12.21 -3.95 -7.16
C LYS A 342 11.04 -3.61 -8.07
N GLU A 343 10.63 -4.55 -8.91
CA GLU A 343 9.36 -4.40 -9.62
C GLU A 343 8.21 -4.38 -8.62
N ALA A 344 7.25 -3.49 -8.84
CA ALA A 344 6.04 -3.35 -8.04
C ALA A 344 4.84 -3.79 -8.88
N VAL A 345 4.18 -4.84 -8.44
CA VAL A 345 3.14 -5.52 -9.21
C VAL A 345 1.81 -5.43 -8.46
N ILE A 346 0.76 -4.93 -9.10
CA ILE A 346 -0.59 -5.04 -8.55
C ILE A 346 -1.20 -6.38 -8.91
N LEU A 347 -1.73 -7.07 -7.92
CA LEU A 347 -2.57 -8.24 -8.11
C LEU A 347 -4.02 -7.78 -8.24
N TYR A 348 -4.63 -8.13 -9.34
CA TYR A 348 -6.05 -7.95 -9.62
C TYR A 348 -6.62 -9.22 -10.23
N GLY A 349 -7.92 -9.29 -10.45
CA GLY A 349 -8.52 -10.47 -11.06
C GLY A 349 -10.01 -10.37 -11.24
N GLU A 350 -10.66 -11.53 -11.29
CA GLU A 350 -12.11 -11.64 -11.34
C GLU A 350 -12.67 -11.32 -9.97
N ASN A 351 -13.50 -10.32 -9.88
CA ASN A 351 -14.13 -9.69 -8.72
C ASN A 351 -13.60 -10.13 -7.34
N GLY A 352 -12.30 -10.06 -7.20
CA GLY A 352 -11.58 -10.26 -5.96
C GLY A 352 -11.97 -11.52 -5.20
N THR A 353 -12.39 -11.34 -3.96
CA THR A 353 -12.74 -12.43 -3.07
C THR A 353 -14.23 -12.77 -3.06
N LEU A 354 -15.09 -11.97 -3.69
CA LEU A 354 -16.53 -12.01 -3.50
C LEU A 354 -17.30 -12.73 -4.60
N HIS A 355 -16.93 -12.48 -5.87
CA HIS A 355 -17.59 -13.07 -7.05
C HIS A 355 -16.53 -13.57 -8.04
N ARG A 356 -15.77 -14.59 -7.66
CA ARG A 356 -14.56 -15.09 -8.36
C ARG A 356 -14.77 -15.55 -9.81
N TYR A 357 -16.01 -15.72 -10.25
CA TYR A 357 -16.33 -16.19 -11.60
C TYR A 357 -16.84 -15.10 -12.51
N ILE A 358 -16.83 -13.84 -12.06
CA ILE A 358 -17.28 -12.67 -12.80
C ILE A 358 -16.21 -11.59 -12.72
N MET A 359 -15.88 -10.97 -13.85
CA MET A 359 -14.90 -9.90 -13.93
C MET A 359 -15.33 -8.68 -13.10
N ASP A 360 -14.36 -8.03 -12.46
CA ASP A 360 -14.52 -6.69 -11.89
C ASP A 360 -15.04 -5.69 -12.92
N PRO A 361 -15.65 -4.56 -12.51
CA PRO A 361 -16.11 -3.54 -13.44
C PRO A 361 -15.02 -3.15 -14.43
N PRO A 362 -15.23 -3.35 -15.75
CA PRO A 362 -14.15 -3.33 -16.74
C PRO A 362 -13.49 -1.97 -16.92
N VAL A 363 -14.23 -0.88 -16.69
CA VAL A 363 -13.66 0.47 -16.83
C VAL A 363 -12.81 0.82 -15.61
N ASP A 364 -13.30 0.53 -14.38
CA ASP A 364 -12.53 0.70 -13.14
C ASP A 364 -11.23 -0.10 -13.20
N LEU A 365 -11.31 -1.34 -13.66
CA LEU A 365 -10.14 -2.20 -13.80
C LEU A 365 -9.12 -1.64 -14.80
N ARG A 366 -9.56 -1.12 -15.97
CA ARG A 366 -8.63 -0.47 -16.90
C ARG A 366 -7.96 0.78 -16.32
N ILE A 367 -8.72 1.59 -15.57
CA ILE A 367 -8.16 2.74 -14.85
C ILE A 367 -7.06 2.25 -13.90
N TYR A 368 -7.30 1.19 -13.13
CA TYR A 368 -6.30 0.62 -12.22
C TYR A 368 -5.02 0.18 -12.92
N LEU A 369 -5.13 -0.43 -14.09
CA LEU A 369 -3.96 -0.81 -14.88
C LEU A 369 -3.16 0.42 -15.33
N TRP A 370 -3.83 1.46 -15.81
CA TRP A 370 -3.17 2.70 -16.21
C TRP A 370 -2.58 3.47 -15.03
N GLU A 371 -3.26 3.48 -13.88
CA GLU A 371 -2.75 4.06 -12.63
C GLU A 371 -1.47 3.35 -12.16
N ALA A 372 -1.47 2.03 -12.16
CA ALA A 372 -0.28 1.26 -11.81
C ALA A 372 0.90 1.57 -12.72
N LEU A 373 0.67 1.64 -14.05
CA LEU A 373 1.69 2.03 -15.02
C LEU A 373 2.20 3.44 -14.83
N ALA A 374 1.30 4.40 -14.59
CA ALA A 374 1.64 5.80 -14.36
C ALA A 374 2.53 5.99 -13.12
N ALA A 375 2.41 5.10 -12.14
CA ALA A 375 3.25 5.06 -10.94
C ALA A 375 4.55 4.23 -11.10
N GLY A 376 4.77 3.61 -12.26
CA GLY A 376 5.93 2.75 -12.52
C GLY A 376 5.76 1.28 -12.15
N GLY A 377 4.52 0.83 -11.93
CA GLY A 377 4.17 -0.55 -11.57
C GLY A 377 3.81 -1.44 -12.75
N ARG A 378 3.43 -2.66 -12.43
CA ARG A 378 3.12 -3.76 -13.37
C ARG A 378 1.90 -4.55 -12.91
N PHE A 379 1.58 -5.62 -13.63
CA PHE A 379 0.31 -6.32 -13.51
C PHE A 379 0.45 -7.78 -13.22
N TRP A 380 -0.48 -8.27 -12.41
CA TRP A 380 -0.72 -9.69 -12.21
C TRP A 380 -2.23 -9.95 -12.21
N ASN A 381 -2.69 -10.65 -13.25
CA ASN A 381 -4.07 -11.09 -13.39
C ASN A 381 -4.25 -12.48 -12.79
N ALA A 382 -5.02 -12.59 -11.72
CA ALA A 382 -5.41 -13.86 -11.12
C ALA A 382 -6.75 -14.31 -11.73
N ASN A 383 -6.71 -15.40 -12.50
CA ASN A 383 -7.88 -15.93 -13.19
C ASN A 383 -8.42 -17.16 -12.47
N PHE A 384 -9.60 -17.03 -11.87
CA PHE A 384 -10.24 -18.05 -11.05
C PHE A 384 -11.28 -18.91 -11.79
N ALA A 385 -11.64 -18.58 -13.02
CA ALA A 385 -12.90 -19.05 -13.59
C ALA A 385 -12.78 -20.29 -14.46
N GLY A 386 -11.62 -20.88 -14.65
CA GLY A 386 -11.45 -22.07 -15.49
C GLY A 386 -10.01 -22.55 -15.63
N ALA A 387 -9.85 -23.65 -16.37
CA ALA A 387 -8.57 -24.27 -16.60
C ALA A 387 -7.59 -23.40 -17.40
N TYR A 388 -8.11 -22.50 -18.23
CA TYR A 388 -7.34 -21.51 -18.98
C TYR A 388 -8.25 -20.30 -19.35
N PRO A 389 -7.66 -19.12 -19.57
CA PRO A 389 -8.44 -17.87 -19.66
C PRO A 389 -9.57 -17.87 -20.69
N ASP A 390 -9.37 -18.44 -21.88
CA ASP A 390 -10.38 -18.46 -22.95
C ASP A 390 -11.55 -19.41 -22.65
N ALA A 391 -11.42 -20.32 -21.68
CA ALA A 391 -12.44 -21.28 -21.28
C ALA A 391 -13.15 -20.92 -19.97
N THR A 392 -12.89 -19.73 -19.43
CA THR A 392 -13.54 -19.26 -18.21
C THR A 392 -15.02 -18.99 -18.43
N SER A 393 -15.82 -19.04 -17.35
CA SER A 393 -17.27 -18.73 -17.41
C SER A 393 -17.52 -17.27 -17.84
N ASP A 394 -16.66 -16.34 -17.40
CA ASP A 394 -16.66 -14.95 -17.85
C ASP A 394 -15.37 -14.66 -18.63
N ARG A 395 -15.48 -14.54 -19.96
CA ARG A 395 -14.33 -14.27 -20.83
C ARG A 395 -13.94 -12.79 -20.91
N ARG A 396 -14.70 -11.88 -20.33
CA ARG A 396 -14.42 -10.45 -20.40
C ARG A 396 -13.09 -10.11 -19.75
N ASN A 397 -12.76 -10.73 -18.63
CA ASN A 397 -11.48 -10.53 -17.96
C ASN A 397 -10.29 -10.90 -18.87
N ALA A 398 -10.40 -12.00 -19.60
CA ALA A 398 -9.37 -12.45 -20.53
C ALA A 398 -9.03 -11.43 -21.63
N PHE A 399 -9.96 -10.55 -21.98
CA PHE A 399 -9.79 -9.59 -23.08
C PHE A 399 -9.57 -8.14 -22.59
N ASN A 400 -10.05 -7.78 -21.41
CA ASN A 400 -10.07 -6.40 -20.94
C ASN A 400 -8.68 -5.78 -20.73
N ASN A 401 -7.69 -6.59 -20.39
CA ASN A 401 -6.32 -6.16 -20.04
C ASN A 401 -5.29 -6.35 -21.15
N ILE A 402 -5.68 -6.88 -22.32
CA ILE A 402 -4.77 -7.16 -23.45
C ILE A 402 -3.97 -5.92 -23.86
N GLU A 403 -4.63 -4.77 -23.94
CA GLU A 403 -4.01 -3.53 -24.39
C GLU A 403 -2.90 -3.07 -23.45
N ALA A 404 -3.13 -3.11 -22.14
CA ALA A 404 -2.14 -2.75 -21.13
C ALA A 404 -0.93 -3.71 -21.13
N CYS A 405 -1.17 -5.01 -21.21
CA CYS A 405 -0.08 -6.00 -21.28
C CYS A 405 0.75 -5.87 -22.55
N ARG A 406 0.12 -5.63 -23.70
CA ARG A 406 0.83 -5.38 -24.97
C ARG A 406 1.64 -4.09 -24.92
N PHE A 407 1.11 -3.03 -24.31
CA PHE A 407 1.82 -1.77 -24.11
C PHE A 407 3.09 -2.00 -23.29
N VAL A 408 3.01 -2.73 -22.17
CA VAL A 408 4.18 -3.06 -21.34
C VAL A 408 5.22 -3.86 -22.15
N ARG A 409 4.78 -4.87 -22.90
CA ARG A 409 5.69 -5.69 -23.71
C ARG A 409 6.38 -4.89 -24.82
N GLN A 410 5.61 -4.02 -25.51
CA GLN A 410 6.13 -3.19 -26.59
C GLN A 410 7.20 -2.19 -26.11
N HIS A 411 7.07 -1.69 -24.89
CA HIS A 411 7.90 -0.65 -24.32
C HIS A 411 8.76 -1.15 -23.14
N ALA A 412 8.99 -2.48 -23.03
CA ALA A 412 9.62 -3.11 -21.87
C ALA A 412 10.95 -2.45 -21.47
N THR A 413 11.84 -2.19 -22.43
CA THR A 413 13.14 -1.55 -22.16
C THR A 413 12.98 -0.13 -21.59
N LEU A 414 12.05 0.67 -22.13
CA LEU A 414 11.80 2.03 -21.64
C LEU A 414 11.11 2.06 -20.28
N LEU A 415 10.33 1.02 -19.95
CA LEU A 415 9.59 0.93 -18.71
C LEU A 415 10.41 0.31 -17.56
N ALA A 416 11.55 -0.33 -17.86
CA ALA A 416 12.36 -1.01 -16.86
C ALA A 416 12.93 -0.05 -15.81
N GLN A 417 12.97 -0.48 -14.55
CA GLN A 417 13.61 0.24 -13.43
C GLN A 417 13.16 1.71 -13.27
N HIS A 418 11.86 1.97 -13.36
CA HIS A 418 11.30 3.29 -13.11
C HIS A 418 10.79 3.43 -11.66
N ALA A 419 10.97 4.64 -11.11
CA ALA A 419 10.43 5.06 -9.82
C ALA A 419 9.75 6.43 -9.94
N PRO A 420 8.73 6.73 -9.10
CA PRO A 420 8.05 8.03 -9.10
C PRO A 420 9.03 9.20 -8.88
N VAL A 421 8.77 10.32 -9.56
CA VAL A 421 9.36 11.62 -9.22
C VAL A 421 8.46 12.26 -8.18
N ALA A 422 9.04 12.71 -7.06
CA ALA A 422 8.29 13.29 -5.97
C ALA A 422 8.92 14.58 -5.47
N THR A 423 8.08 15.56 -5.17
CA THR A 423 8.45 16.84 -4.51
C THR A 423 7.92 16.83 -3.07
N VAL A 424 6.87 16.07 -2.82
CA VAL A 424 6.22 15.89 -1.52
C VAL A 424 6.44 14.46 -1.06
N GLY A 425 6.87 14.29 0.19
CA GLY A 425 6.98 12.98 0.84
C GLY A 425 5.90 12.83 1.92
N ILE A 426 5.01 11.84 1.80
CA ILE A 426 4.07 11.50 2.85
C ILE A 426 4.74 10.53 3.81
N TYR A 427 4.91 10.94 5.07
CA TYR A 427 5.50 10.09 6.08
C TYR A 427 4.53 9.00 6.53
N TYR A 428 4.91 7.74 6.31
CA TYR A 428 4.12 6.58 6.70
C TYR A 428 4.64 6.00 8.01
N SER A 429 3.88 6.19 9.10
CA SER A 429 4.22 5.72 10.43
C SER A 429 3.64 4.34 10.70
N ARG A 430 4.47 3.30 10.63
CA ARG A 430 4.09 1.94 11.06
C ARG A 430 3.68 1.89 12.55
N PRO A 431 4.37 2.58 13.49
CA PRO A 431 3.92 2.66 14.88
C PRO A 431 2.52 3.25 15.02
N THR A 432 2.23 4.39 14.39
CA THR A 432 0.89 4.99 14.45
C THR A 432 -0.18 4.01 13.94
N ARG A 433 0.06 3.35 12.81
CA ARG A 433 -0.84 2.35 12.27
C ARG A 433 -1.06 1.17 13.19
N LEU A 434 -0.03 0.68 13.87
CA LEU A 434 -0.14 -0.45 14.79
C LEU A 434 -0.92 -0.10 16.06
N PHE A 435 -0.74 1.11 16.59
CA PHE A 435 -1.40 1.55 17.82
C PHE A 435 -2.82 2.09 17.60
N TYR A 436 -3.10 2.71 16.45
CA TYR A 436 -4.37 3.36 16.12
C TYR A 436 -5.07 2.73 14.90
N ARG A 437 -5.00 1.41 14.79
CA ARG A 437 -5.52 0.62 13.67
C ARG A 437 -7.02 0.43 13.65
N SER A 438 -7.69 0.60 14.78
CA SER A 438 -9.15 0.50 14.87
C SER A 438 -9.76 1.87 14.65
N PRO A 439 -10.90 2.01 13.94
CA PRO A 439 -11.72 3.19 14.05
C PRO A 439 -12.04 3.33 15.54
N SER A 440 -11.36 4.20 16.25
CA SER A 440 -11.74 4.48 17.62
C SER A 440 -13.15 5.02 17.56
N ALA A 441 -13.99 4.68 18.55
CA ALA A 441 -15.26 5.35 18.76
C ALA A 441 -15.10 6.89 18.81
N GLU A 442 -13.89 7.34 18.87
CA GLU A 442 -13.42 8.71 18.99
C GLU A 442 -13.07 9.41 17.66
N GLY A 443 -13.17 8.76 16.49
CA GLY A 443 -13.02 9.42 15.20
C GLY A 443 -11.59 9.71 14.72
N ASP A 444 -10.56 9.24 15.44
CA ASP A 444 -9.16 9.43 15.04
C ASP A 444 -8.68 8.26 14.17
N ARG A 445 -8.67 8.47 12.85
CA ARG A 445 -8.35 7.43 11.87
C ARG A 445 -7.15 7.81 11.01
N PHE A 446 -5.99 7.23 11.31
CA PHE A 446 -4.77 7.43 10.54
C PHE A 446 -4.93 7.07 9.06
N ASP A 447 -5.62 5.95 8.76
CA ASP A 447 -5.81 5.51 7.37
C ASP A 447 -6.67 6.50 6.57
N ALA A 448 -7.69 7.11 7.20
CA ALA A 448 -8.52 8.12 6.55
C ALA A 448 -7.74 9.43 6.31
N ALA A 449 -6.92 9.86 7.27
CA ALA A 449 -6.05 11.02 7.11
C ALA A 449 -5.06 10.83 5.94
N MET A 450 -4.43 9.66 5.87
CA MET A 450 -3.53 9.30 4.77
C MET A 450 -4.24 9.33 3.41
N LYS A 451 -5.38 8.63 3.28
CA LYS A 451 -6.18 8.58 2.04
C LYS A 451 -6.66 9.96 1.61
N GLY A 452 -7.19 10.73 2.55
CA GLY A 452 -7.68 12.07 2.26
C GLY A 452 -6.58 13.02 1.80
N PHE A 453 -5.38 12.92 2.39
CA PHE A 453 -4.25 13.71 1.92
C PHE A 453 -3.76 13.26 0.54
N GLU A 454 -3.69 11.96 0.27
CA GLU A 454 -3.33 11.44 -1.05
C GLU A 454 -4.28 11.91 -2.14
N ASN A 455 -5.60 11.89 -1.88
CA ASN A 455 -6.60 12.40 -2.82
C ASN A 455 -6.32 13.86 -3.20
N VAL A 456 -5.97 14.70 -2.22
CA VAL A 456 -5.56 16.09 -2.46
C VAL A 456 -4.35 16.19 -3.39
N LEU A 457 -3.35 15.32 -3.23
CA LEU A 457 -2.14 15.36 -4.07
C LEU A 457 -2.41 14.85 -5.48
N VAL A 458 -3.20 13.78 -5.62
CA VAL A 458 -3.58 13.22 -6.92
C VAL A 458 -4.41 14.21 -7.73
N GLU A 459 -5.51 14.71 -7.15
CA GLU A 459 -6.41 15.67 -7.78
C GLU A 459 -5.72 17.03 -8.01
N GLY A 460 -4.82 17.40 -7.11
CA GLY A 460 -4.00 18.61 -7.24
C GLY A 460 -2.82 18.49 -8.21
N HIS A 461 -2.61 17.34 -8.87
CA HIS A 461 -1.46 17.09 -9.76
C HIS A 461 -0.10 17.38 -9.08
N ILE A 462 0.01 17.06 -7.79
CA ILE A 462 1.21 17.28 -6.98
C ILE A 462 2.00 15.96 -6.90
N PRO A 463 3.17 15.84 -7.51
CA PRO A 463 3.96 14.63 -7.47
C PRO A 463 4.45 14.28 -6.07
N TYR A 464 4.14 13.06 -5.61
CA TYR A 464 4.47 12.57 -4.29
C TYR A 464 4.93 11.11 -4.29
N ASP A 465 5.61 10.73 -3.22
CA ASP A 465 5.82 9.35 -2.81
C ASP A 465 5.72 9.22 -1.27
N PHE A 466 6.03 8.05 -0.73
CA PHE A 466 5.98 7.82 0.71
C PHE A 466 7.37 7.81 1.33
N ILE A 467 7.44 8.14 2.61
CA ILE A 467 8.62 7.99 3.45
C ILE A 467 8.28 6.95 4.53
N PRO A 468 8.64 5.66 4.35
CA PRO A 468 8.52 4.67 5.40
C PRO A 468 9.34 5.11 6.63
N ASN A 469 8.79 4.95 7.83
CA ASN A 469 9.41 5.47 9.05
C ASN A 469 10.84 4.93 9.29
N ASP A 470 11.10 3.68 8.94
CA ASP A 470 12.43 3.05 9.08
C ASP A 470 13.44 3.47 7.99
N GLN A 471 12.99 4.25 7.00
CA GLN A 471 13.83 4.83 5.95
C GLN A 471 13.94 6.35 6.06
N LEU A 472 13.50 6.94 7.16
CA LEU A 472 13.69 8.36 7.43
C LEU A 472 15.20 8.62 7.63
N SER A 473 15.79 9.35 6.71
CA SER A 473 17.21 9.71 6.76
C SER A 473 17.46 11.07 6.12
N PRO A 474 18.56 11.77 6.46
CA PRO A 474 18.90 13.04 5.82
C PRO A 474 19.01 12.93 4.28
N GLU A 475 19.54 11.79 3.78
CA GLU A 475 19.69 11.51 2.35
C GLU A 475 18.33 11.43 1.66
N ARG A 476 17.37 10.74 2.30
CA ARG A 476 16.03 10.60 1.76
C ARG A 476 15.28 11.92 1.82
N LEU A 477 15.35 12.64 2.93
CA LEU A 477 14.67 13.91 3.13
C LEU A 477 15.10 14.98 2.12
N ARG A 478 16.38 14.99 1.68
CA ARG A 478 16.85 15.92 0.63
C ARG A 478 16.12 15.83 -0.71
N ARG A 479 15.37 14.74 -0.95
CA ARG A 479 14.58 14.54 -2.16
C ARG A 479 13.31 15.39 -2.17
N TYR A 480 12.84 15.84 -1.01
CA TYR A 480 11.56 16.51 -0.87
C TYR A 480 11.72 17.97 -0.51
N ARG A 481 10.77 18.78 -0.99
CA ARG A 481 10.60 20.16 -0.53
C ARG A 481 9.65 20.25 0.65
N VAL A 482 8.67 19.34 0.69
CA VAL A 482 7.66 19.26 1.75
C VAL A 482 7.58 17.83 2.26
N VAL A 483 7.57 17.67 3.57
CA VAL A 483 7.19 16.43 4.24
C VAL A 483 5.82 16.61 4.87
N VAL A 484 4.93 15.67 4.63
CA VAL A 484 3.57 15.65 5.16
C VAL A 484 3.46 14.61 6.28
N LEU A 485 2.93 15.04 7.41
CA LEU A 485 2.61 14.22 8.59
C LEU A 485 1.10 14.19 8.78
N ALA A 486 0.38 13.36 8.01
CA ALA A 486 -1.08 13.23 8.08
C ALA A 486 -1.47 12.44 9.33
N ASN A 487 -1.81 13.15 10.40
CA ASN A 487 -2.17 12.61 11.72
C ASN A 487 -1.20 11.51 12.24
N VAL A 488 0.10 11.77 12.14
CA VAL A 488 1.17 10.86 12.57
C VAL A 488 1.36 10.96 14.08
N ARG A 489 0.55 10.26 14.86
CA ARG A 489 0.57 10.36 16.33
C ARG A 489 1.88 9.89 16.96
N CYS A 490 2.40 8.75 16.50
CA CYS A 490 3.60 8.13 17.07
C CYS A 490 4.84 8.55 16.31
N LEU A 491 5.72 9.30 17.00
CA LEU A 491 7.05 9.68 16.52
C LEU A 491 8.07 9.47 17.63
N ALA A 492 9.12 8.69 17.37
CA ALA A 492 10.25 8.54 18.29
C ALA A 492 11.14 9.77 18.26
N GLN A 493 11.92 10.00 19.34
CA GLN A 493 12.80 11.16 19.43
C GLN A 493 13.79 11.28 18.25
N PRO A 494 14.44 10.19 17.74
CA PRO A 494 15.31 10.30 16.58
C PRO A 494 14.59 10.77 15.29
N GLU A 495 13.32 10.44 15.13
CA GLU A 495 12.50 10.89 14.00
C GLU A 495 12.19 12.40 14.14
N ILE A 496 11.82 12.84 15.35
CA ILE A 496 11.60 14.25 15.69
C ILE A 496 12.86 15.06 15.38
N ASP A 497 14.02 14.60 15.83
CA ASP A 497 15.31 15.27 15.59
C ASP A 497 15.68 15.37 14.12
N GLN A 498 15.33 14.38 13.32
CA GLN A 498 15.58 14.39 11.87
C GLN A 498 14.65 15.36 11.14
N LEU A 499 13.36 15.35 11.49
CA LEU A 499 12.37 16.28 10.94
C LEU A 499 12.72 17.73 11.32
N SER A 500 13.11 17.96 12.57
CA SER A 500 13.53 19.30 13.03
C SER A 500 14.76 19.81 12.26
N ARG A 501 15.77 18.96 12.06
CA ARG A 501 16.95 19.30 11.24
C ARG A 501 16.58 19.54 9.77
N PHE A 502 15.66 18.79 9.23
CA PHE A 502 15.17 18.97 7.85
C PHE A 502 14.56 20.36 7.68
N VAL A 503 13.65 20.76 8.59
CA VAL A 503 13.04 22.09 8.54
C VAL A 503 14.06 23.20 8.82
N TRP A 504 14.91 23.04 9.82
CA TRP A 504 15.99 24.00 10.12
C TRP A 504 16.87 24.33 8.91
N ASN A 505 17.13 23.34 8.07
CA ASN A 505 17.96 23.47 6.87
C ASN A 505 17.22 23.99 5.63
N GLY A 506 15.91 24.27 5.71
CA GLY A 506 15.12 24.86 4.63
C GLY A 506 14.12 23.90 3.95
N GLY A 507 13.95 22.70 4.48
CA GLY A 507 12.80 21.87 4.14
C GLY A 507 11.53 22.40 4.78
N ASN A 508 10.35 22.04 4.27
CA ASN A 508 9.06 22.48 4.79
C ASN A 508 8.25 21.31 5.31
N LEU A 509 7.39 21.58 6.31
CA LEU A 509 6.57 20.56 6.94
C LEU A 509 5.10 20.98 6.90
N LEU A 510 4.22 20.02 6.58
CA LEU A 510 2.78 20.14 6.78
C LEU A 510 2.33 19.02 7.71
N ALA A 511 1.66 19.37 8.80
CA ALA A 511 1.21 18.40 9.78
C ALA A 511 -0.25 18.65 10.17
N THR A 512 -0.95 17.55 10.52
CA THR A 512 -2.37 17.63 10.90
C THR A 512 -2.61 16.98 12.26
N PHE A 513 -3.58 17.50 12.96
CA PHE A 513 -4.18 16.99 14.18
C PHE A 513 -3.17 16.52 15.24
N ALA A 514 -3.29 15.27 15.68
CA ALA A 514 -2.57 14.71 16.82
C ALA A 514 -1.13 14.25 16.50
N THR A 515 -0.56 14.75 15.42
CA THR A 515 0.82 14.44 15.04
C THR A 515 1.78 14.69 16.20
N SER A 516 2.62 13.69 16.51
CA SER A 516 3.65 13.68 17.56
C SER A 516 3.17 13.76 19.03
N LEU A 517 1.88 13.54 19.31
CA LEU A 517 1.37 13.44 20.70
C LEU A 517 1.73 12.14 21.40
N ASN A 518 2.33 11.17 20.70
CA ASN A 518 2.79 9.93 21.28
C ASN A 518 4.24 9.64 20.90
N ASP A 519 4.97 8.95 21.81
CA ASP A 519 6.28 8.43 21.50
C ASP A 519 6.19 7.26 20.51
N GLY A 520 7.34 6.83 19.96
CA GLY A 520 7.41 5.72 19.00
C GLY A 520 6.82 4.39 19.51
N ASP A 521 6.76 4.21 20.83
CA ASP A 521 6.13 3.06 21.48
C ASP A 521 4.63 3.26 21.79
N GLY A 522 4.04 4.37 21.37
CA GLY A 522 2.64 4.71 21.63
C GLY A 522 2.37 5.35 23.00
N THR A 523 3.39 5.60 23.82
CA THR A 523 3.23 6.33 25.09
C THR A 523 2.83 7.78 24.83
N ALA A 524 1.74 8.24 25.48
CA ALA A 524 1.27 9.61 25.34
C ALA A 524 2.27 10.62 25.91
N ARG A 525 2.48 11.72 25.20
CA ARG A 525 3.20 12.90 25.66
C ARG A 525 2.23 13.92 26.26
N ALA A 526 2.73 14.77 27.13
CA ALA A 526 1.96 15.90 27.68
C ALA A 526 1.73 17.01 26.64
N ASP A 527 2.65 17.13 25.66
CA ASP A 527 2.61 18.11 24.57
C ASP A 527 3.11 17.43 23.27
N PHE A 528 3.03 18.13 22.16
CA PHE A 528 3.59 17.67 20.90
C PHE A 528 5.11 17.45 21.00
N GLY A 529 5.60 16.34 20.49
CA GLY A 529 7.02 16.16 20.28
C GLY A 529 7.63 17.18 19.28
N LEU A 530 6.80 17.77 18.44
CA LEU A 530 7.13 18.80 17.45
C LEU A 530 6.59 20.20 17.82
N ALA A 531 6.32 20.49 19.11
CA ALA A 531 5.74 21.76 19.56
C ALA A 531 6.50 22.98 19.04
N ASP A 532 7.84 22.97 19.13
CA ASP A 532 8.71 24.04 18.65
C ASP A 532 8.58 24.27 17.13
N LEU A 533 8.35 23.21 16.35
CA LEU A 533 8.15 23.31 14.92
C LEU A 533 6.76 23.87 14.58
N PHE A 534 5.74 23.39 15.31
CA PHE A 534 4.36 23.82 15.09
C PHE A 534 4.11 25.27 15.53
N GLY A 535 4.97 25.81 16.38
CA GLY A 535 4.77 27.12 16.99
C GLY A 535 3.54 27.13 17.90
N CYS A 536 3.23 26.01 18.57
CA CYS A 536 2.15 25.93 19.53
C CYS A 536 2.31 24.75 20.50
N SER A 537 1.64 24.85 21.66
CA SER A 537 1.57 23.80 22.67
C SER A 537 0.14 23.31 22.85
N PHE A 538 -0.01 22.00 23.08
CA PHE A 538 -1.30 21.37 23.35
C PHE A 538 -1.79 21.64 24.75
N THR A 539 -3.05 22.05 24.91
CA THR A 539 -3.63 22.36 26.23
C THR A 539 -4.13 21.15 27.01
N GLY A 540 -4.05 19.97 26.43
CA GLY A 540 -4.66 18.75 26.97
C GLY A 540 -6.16 18.62 26.68
N LYS A 541 -6.76 19.56 25.93
CA LYS A 541 -8.19 19.56 25.62
C LYS A 541 -8.46 19.39 24.13
N ILE A 542 -9.51 18.64 23.82
CA ILE A 542 -10.00 18.40 22.46
C ILE A 542 -11.44 18.89 22.38
N ALA A 543 -11.75 19.76 21.43
CA ALA A 543 -13.11 20.04 21.04
C ALA A 543 -13.59 18.92 20.12
N ASP A 544 -14.64 18.21 20.51
CA ASP A 544 -15.27 17.12 19.75
C ASP A 544 -16.67 17.59 19.32
N THR A 545 -16.70 18.47 18.32
CA THR A 545 -17.91 19.05 17.77
C THR A 545 -18.09 18.58 16.35
N ARG A 546 -19.10 17.73 16.12
CA ARG A 546 -19.35 17.10 14.83
C ARG A 546 -20.38 17.81 13.96
N GLN A 547 -21.12 18.74 14.56
CA GLN A 547 -22.18 19.50 13.89
C GLN A 547 -21.98 20.99 14.13
N ASP A 548 -22.31 21.79 13.13
CA ASP A 548 -22.32 23.25 13.21
C ASP A 548 -21.06 23.88 13.82
N CYS A 549 -19.90 23.29 13.50
CA CYS A 549 -18.61 23.88 13.84
C CYS A 549 -17.90 24.44 12.62
N TYR A 550 -17.13 25.49 12.79
CA TYR A 550 -16.52 26.22 11.70
C TYR A 550 -15.10 26.65 12.07
N GLN A 551 -14.39 27.15 11.07
CA GLN A 551 -13.13 27.87 11.24
C GLN A 551 -13.36 29.33 10.85
N TYR A 552 -12.99 30.27 11.73
CA TYR A 552 -13.01 31.68 11.43
C TYR A 552 -11.68 32.10 10.78
N ILE A 553 -11.74 32.81 9.65
CA ILE A 553 -10.56 33.33 8.93
C ILE A 553 -10.05 34.57 9.69
N LEU A 554 -8.95 34.40 10.42
CA LEU A 554 -8.34 35.51 11.18
C LEU A 554 -7.41 36.35 10.28
N GLN A 555 -6.74 35.77 9.30
CA GLN A 555 -5.81 36.41 8.37
C GLN A 555 -6.31 36.37 6.90
N PRO A 556 -7.28 37.22 6.52
CA PRO A 556 -7.95 37.12 5.21
C PRO A 556 -7.04 37.41 4.01
N LYS A 557 -5.86 38.01 4.22
CA LYS A 557 -4.86 38.24 3.17
C LYS A 557 -3.84 37.12 3.02
N HIS A 558 -3.83 36.16 3.91
CA HIS A 558 -2.89 35.04 3.84
C HIS A 558 -3.16 34.19 2.58
N PRO A 559 -2.13 33.78 1.78
CA PRO A 559 -2.34 33.09 0.52
C PRO A 559 -3.15 31.80 0.62
N LEU A 560 -3.15 31.14 1.77
CA LEU A 560 -3.90 29.92 2.04
C LEU A 560 -5.42 30.12 1.94
N VAL A 561 -5.93 31.28 2.41
CA VAL A 561 -7.36 31.59 2.55
C VAL A 561 -7.82 32.79 1.73
N ALA A 562 -6.90 33.59 1.21
CA ALA A 562 -7.21 34.79 0.44
C ALA A 562 -8.19 34.56 -0.73
N PRO A 563 -8.17 33.44 -1.46
CA PRO A 563 -9.15 33.16 -2.52
C PRO A 563 -10.59 33.08 -2.03
N ASP A 564 -10.81 32.70 -0.77
CA ASP A 564 -12.13 32.48 -0.18
C ASP A 564 -12.62 33.69 0.66
N SER A 565 -11.69 34.48 1.17
CA SER A 565 -11.99 35.60 2.14
C SER A 565 -12.85 36.71 1.58
N GLY A 566 -13.00 36.83 0.27
CA GLY A 566 -13.93 37.76 -0.37
C GLY A 566 -15.39 37.28 -0.38
N ALA A 567 -15.59 35.97 -0.14
CA ALA A 567 -16.89 35.32 -0.22
C ALA A 567 -17.41 34.87 1.18
N THR A 568 -16.50 34.59 2.13
CA THR A 568 -16.86 34.11 3.46
C THR A 568 -15.84 34.53 4.53
N GLU A 569 -16.29 34.64 5.76
CA GLU A 569 -15.43 34.74 6.96
C GLU A 569 -15.22 33.36 7.62
N LEU A 570 -16.02 32.36 7.24
CA LEU A 570 -16.02 31.03 7.84
C LEU A 570 -15.65 29.97 6.81
N LEU A 571 -14.91 28.97 7.26
CA LEU A 571 -14.64 27.75 6.53
C LEU A 571 -15.24 26.56 7.26
N PHE A 572 -15.54 25.52 6.51
CA PHE A 572 -16.06 24.26 7.05
C PHE A 572 -15.05 23.63 8.03
N ASN A 573 -15.55 23.18 9.16
CA ASN A 573 -14.85 22.30 10.08
C ASN A 573 -15.76 21.14 10.46
N ALA A 574 -15.19 20.02 10.83
CA ALA A 574 -15.93 18.87 11.34
C ALA A 574 -14.98 18.04 12.22
N ASP A 575 -15.56 17.06 12.90
CA ASP A 575 -14.83 16.18 13.79
C ASP A 575 -14.15 16.93 14.94
N ARG A 576 -12.84 16.75 15.12
CA ARG A 576 -12.11 17.16 16.30
C ARG A 576 -11.14 18.30 16.02
N THR A 577 -10.99 19.16 17.02
CA THR A 577 -9.95 20.19 17.04
C THR A 577 -9.17 20.10 18.34
N LEU A 578 -7.84 20.00 18.26
CA LEU A 578 -6.97 20.13 19.43
C LEU A 578 -6.89 21.59 19.84
N LEU A 579 -7.21 21.90 21.10
CA LEU A 579 -7.11 23.24 21.59
C LEU A 579 -5.67 23.56 21.95
N CYS A 580 -5.05 24.46 21.17
CA CYS A 580 -3.61 24.76 21.25
C CYS A 580 -3.43 26.24 21.72
N ARG A 581 -2.26 26.50 22.33
CA ARG A 581 -1.79 27.88 22.63
C ARG A 581 -0.69 28.20 21.63
N PRO A 582 -0.87 29.22 20.78
CA PRO A 582 0.17 29.60 19.82
C PRO A 582 1.36 30.27 20.55
N ALA A 583 2.55 30.05 20.00
CA ALA A 583 3.75 30.77 20.39
C ALA A 583 3.65 32.24 19.93
N PRO A 584 4.37 33.19 20.59
CA PRO A 584 4.26 34.62 20.25
C PRO A 584 4.69 34.97 18.82
N ASP A 585 5.54 34.18 18.20
CA ASP A 585 6.09 34.35 16.87
C ASP A 585 5.38 33.47 15.80
N ALA A 586 4.35 32.71 16.21
CA ALA A 586 3.54 31.93 15.29
C ALA A 586 2.40 32.77 14.68
N GLU A 587 2.19 32.62 13.38
CA GLU A 587 1.08 33.26 12.66
C GLU A 587 -0.16 32.37 12.70
N VAL A 588 -1.20 32.84 13.37
CA VAL A 588 -2.51 32.18 13.42
C VAL A 588 -3.36 32.64 12.24
N ILE A 589 -3.65 31.68 11.33
CA ILE A 589 -4.39 31.95 10.07
C ILE A 589 -5.90 31.79 10.29
N CYS A 590 -6.32 30.69 10.94
CA CYS A 590 -7.71 30.41 11.26
C CYS A 590 -7.86 29.98 12.71
N THR A 591 -9.04 30.22 13.29
CA THR A 591 -9.38 29.85 14.65
C THR A 591 -10.63 28.98 14.72
N HIS A 592 -10.72 28.17 15.76
CA HIS A 592 -11.85 27.29 16.03
C HIS A 592 -13.08 28.12 16.46
N VAL A 593 -14.19 27.86 15.82
CA VAL A 593 -15.51 28.34 16.24
C VAL A 593 -16.22 27.17 16.92
N PRO A 594 -16.56 27.29 18.21
CA PRO A 594 -17.33 26.27 18.91
C PRO A 594 -18.68 26.02 18.24
N GLU A 595 -19.30 24.92 18.60
CA GLU A 595 -20.61 24.53 18.10
C GLU A 595 -21.62 25.64 18.26
N VAL A 596 -22.32 25.93 17.16
CA VAL A 596 -23.50 26.84 17.15
C VAL A 596 -24.72 25.95 16.96
N HIS A 597 -25.60 25.91 17.96
CA HIS A 597 -26.81 25.10 17.89
C HIS A 597 -27.66 25.49 16.67
N ASN A 598 -28.12 24.51 15.90
CA ASN A 598 -28.84 24.74 14.65
C ASN A 598 -30.38 24.76 14.79
N GLN A 599 -30.90 24.50 16.00
CA GLN A 599 -32.33 24.43 16.24
C GLN A 599 -32.76 25.05 17.58
N PRO A 600 -33.86 25.80 17.64
CA PRO A 600 -34.61 26.31 16.47
C PRO A 600 -33.82 27.43 15.77
N PRO A 601 -34.02 27.69 14.46
CA PRO A 601 -33.21 28.63 13.67
C PRO A 601 -33.14 30.04 14.30
N GLU A 602 -34.22 30.47 14.94
CA GLU A 602 -34.31 31.78 15.57
C GLU A 602 -33.41 31.94 16.83
N LYS A 603 -32.84 30.82 17.31
CA LYS A 603 -31.91 30.75 18.44
C LYS A 603 -30.52 30.26 18.04
N ALA A 604 -30.34 29.84 16.79
CA ALA A 604 -29.12 29.27 16.26
C ALA A 604 -28.23 30.36 15.64
N TRP A 605 -27.55 31.13 16.48
CA TRP A 605 -26.68 32.22 16.05
C TRP A 605 -25.58 32.50 17.08
N ALA A 606 -24.49 33.11 16.62
CA ALA A 606 -23.40 33.57 17.44
C ALA A 606 -23.22 35.08 17.30
N GLU A 607 -23.01 35.79 18.41
CA GLU A 607 -22.78 37.26 18.41
C GLU A 607 -21.44 37.63 17.78
N SER A 608 -20.42 36.75 17.93
CA SER A 608 -19.08 36.92 17.38
C SER A 608 -18.38 35.58 17.24
N TRP A 609 -17.37 35.53 16.35
CA TRP A 609 -16.56 34.35 16.15
C TRP A 609 -15.39 34.29 17.15
N SER A 610 -15.18 33.12 17.76
CA SER A 610 -14.07 32.89 18.69
C SER A 610 -12.71 33.10 17.99
N ARG A 611 -11.75 33.71 18.70
CA ARG A 611 -10.38 33.93 18.25
C ARG A 611 -9.35 33.27 19.17
N GLU A 612 -9.81 32.43 20.10
CA GLU A 612 -8.98 31.92 21.18
C GLU A 612 -8.05 30.77 20.73
N PHE A 613 -8.59 29.79 20.03
CA PHE A 613 -7.85 28.58 19.69
C PHE A 613 -7.58 28.47 18.19
N PRO A 614 -6.31 28.37 17.76
CA PRO A 614 -5.98 28.23 16.38
C PRO A 614 -6.41 26.87 15.83
N THR A 615 -6.89 26.85 14.57
CA THR A 615 -7.04 25.64 13.75
C THR A 615 -5.97 25.53 12.70
N VAL A 616 -5.44 26.66 12.23
CA VAL A 616 -4.35 26.70 11.23
C VAL A 616 -3.29 27.68 11.69
N ILE A 617 -2.07 27.19 11.78
CA ILE A 617 -0.89 27.96 12.21
C ILE A 617 0.19 27.84 11.12
N GLU A 618 0.82 28.96 10.78
CA GLU A 618 2.10 28.98 10.08
C GLU A 618 3.21 29.41 11.01
N HIS A 619 4.33 28.68 11.00
CA HIS A 619 5.48 28.97 11.83
C HIS A 619 6.79 28.82 11.06
N GLY A 620 7.71 29.78 11.26
CA GLY A 620 9.07 29.71 10.71
C GLY A 620 10.00 28.99 11.66
N TYR A 621 10.74 27.98 11.19
CA TYR A 621 11.74 27.28 11.99
C TYR A 621 13.06 27.14 11.24
N GLY A 622 14.08 27.87 11.68
CA GLY A 622 15.35 27.96 10.95
C GLY A 622 15.17 28.61 9.58
N LYS A 623 15.45 27.86 8.51
CA LYS A 623 15.26 28.32 7.11
C LYS A 623 13.96 27.80 6.48
N GLY A 624 13.26 26.90 7.13
CA GLY A 624 12.06 26.28 6.63
C GLY A 624 10.79 26.86 7.25
N ARG A 625 9.66 26.41 6.76
CA ARG A 625 8.31 26.80 7.19
C ARG A 625 7.49 25.56 7.56
N VAL A 626 6.67 25.71 8.55
CA VAL A 626 5.75 24.67 9.02
C VAL A 626 4.32 25.18 8.92
N LEU A 627 3.44 24.39 8.35
CA LEU A 627 2.01 24.62 8.36
C LEU A 627 1.35 23.50 9.19
N TYR A 628 0.75 23.89 10.31
CA TYR A 628 0.10 22.96 11.21
C TYR A 628 -1.40 23.19 11.28
N PHE A 629 -2.16 22.11 11.12
CA PHE A 629 -3.62 22.07 11.26
C PHE A 629 -3.98 21.36 12.56
N ALA A 630 -4.52 22.10 13.53
CA ALA A 630 -4.96 21.53 14.80
C ALA A 630 -6.26 20.71 14.70
N ASN A 631 -6.94 20.74 13.55
CA ASN A 631 -8.11 19.95 13.18
C ASN A 631 -7.74 18.83 12.18
N GLN A 632 -8.74 18.15 11.61
CA GLN A 632 -8.60 16.97 10.76
C GLN A 632 -9.05 17.21 9.30
N PRO A 633 -8.49 18.18 8.55
CA PRO A 633 -8.94 18.46 7.18
C PRO A 633 -8.69 17.30 6.22
N ASP A 634 -7.65 16.50 6.44
CA ASP A 634 -7.33 15.29 5.70
C ASP A 634 -8.38 14.19 5.89
N GLN A 635 -8.78 13.89 7.13
CA GLN A 635 -9.86 12.95 7.41
C GLN A 635 -11.19 13.43 6.86
N ILE A 636 -11.50 14.72 7.02
CA ILE A 636 -12.70 15.36 6.47
C ILE A 636 -12.73 15.21 4.94
N ASN A 637 -11.59 15.41 4.28
CA ASN A 637 -11.52 15.21 2.82
C ASN A 637 -11.79 13.77 2.42
N CYS A 638 -11.29 12.79 3.17
CA CYS A 638 -11.56 11.37 2.92
C CYS A 638 -13.06 11.02 3.11
N ASP A 639 -13.68 11.52 4.16
CA ASP A 639 -15.03 11.11 4.56
C ASP A 639 -16.14 11.85 3.82
N ILE A 640 -15.92 13.14 3.56
CA ILE A 640 -16.95 14.07 3.07
C ILE A 640 -16.56 14.66 1.71
N GLY A 641 -15.26 14.85 1.44
CA GLY A 641 -14.77 15.51 0.23
C GLY A 641 -15.11 17.01 0.18
N HIS A 642 -15.19 17.68 1.35
CA HIS A 642 -15.59 19.10 1.39
C HIS A 642 -14.53 19.99 0.75
N PRO A 643 -14.93 20.91 -0.17
CA PRO A 643 -13.98 21.75 -0.90
C PRO A 643 -13.04 22.57 -0.02
N ASP A 644 -13.52 23.11 1.13
CA ASP A 644 -12.68 23.91 2.01
C ASP A 644 -11.50 23.11 2.58
N ALA A 645 -11.76 21.87 3.03
CA ALA A 645 -10.72 20.98 3.55
C ALA A 645 -9.70 20.64 2.46
N ARG A 646 -10.17 20.27 1.27
CA ARG A 646 -9.33 19.97 0.10
C ARG A 646 -8.49 21.18 -0.31
N ASN A 647 -9.11 22.36 -0.40
CA ASN A 647 -8.44 23.59 -0.84
C ASN A 647 -7.36 24.03 0.15
N LEU A 648 -7.62 23.96 1.46
CA LEU A 648 -6.64 24.27 2.49
C LEU A 648 -5.40 23.39 2.36
N LEU A 649 -5.58 22.08 2.24
CA LEU A 649 -4.46 21.13 2.12
C LEU A 649 -3.71 21.30 0.79
N SER A 650 -4.41 21.46 -0.33
CA SER A 650 -3.81 21.64 -1.66
C SER A 650 -3.00 22.93 -1.75
N ARG A 651 -3.61 24.07 -1.32
CA ARG A 651 -2.94 25.38 -1.30
C ARG A 651 -1.77 25.40 -0.33
N GLY A 652 -1.93 24.83 0.87
CA GLY A 652 -0.86 24.70 1.86
C GLY A 652 0.33 23.92 1.31
N THR A 653 0.07 22.79 0.67
CA THR A 653 1.13 21.99 0.05
C THR A 653 1.83 22.76 -1.05
N ARG A 654 1.11 23.44 -1.94
CA ARG A 654 1.69 24.27 -3.03
C ARG A 654 2.48 25.46 -2.50
N LEU A 655 1.96 26.12 -1.47
CA LEU A 655 2.64 27.25 -0.82
C LEU A 655 3.99 26.84 -0.24
N LEU A 656 4.07 25.66 0.37
CA LEU A 656 5.29 25.12 0.94
C LEU A 656 6.23 24.51 -0.12
N ALA A 657 5.69 23.88 -1.17
CA ALA A 657 6.49 23.26 -2.24
C ALA A 657 7.10 24.29 -3.19
N GLY A 658 6.49 25.47 -3.35
CA GLY A 658 6.88 26.45 -4.36
C GLY A 658 6.63 25.93 -5.78
N SER A 659 7.63 25.96 -6.65
CA SER A 659 7.47 25.43 -8.02
C SER A 659 7.39 23.89 -8.01
N LEU A 660 6.41 23.36 -8.73
CA LEU A 660 6.23 21.91 -8.91
C LEU A 660 6.90 21.46 -10.21
N PRO A 661 7.33 20.19 -10.30
CA PRO A 661 7.90 19.63 -11.53
C PRO A 661 6.86 19.46 -12.65
N VAL A 662 5.57 19.54 -12.32
CA VAL A 662 4.45 19.43 -13.27
C VAL A 662 3.46 20.56 -13.02
N GLU A 663 3.09 21.28 -14.08
CA GLU A 663 1.95 22.19 -14.13
C GLU A 663 1.03 21.77 -15.27
N THR A 664 -0.28 21.86 -15.08
CA THR A 664 -1.23 21.41 -16.11
C THR A 664 -2.53 22.19 -16.10
N SER A 665 -3.20 22.22 -17.26
CA SER A 665 -4.59 22.65 -17.42
C SER A 665 -5.60 21.50 -17.29
N ALA A 666 -5.14 20.29 -16.98
CA ALA A 666 -6.00 19.13 -16.85
C ALA A 666 -6.97 19.28 -15.66
N PRO A 667 -8.21 18.80 -15.78
CA PRO A 667 -9.11 18.75 -14.64
C PRO A 667 -8.62 17.73 -13.59
N GLU A 668 -9.08 17.87 -12.36
CA GLU A 668 -8.76 16.99 -11.20
C GLU A 668 -8.95 15.50 -11.52
N SER A 669 -9.90 15.16 -12.41
CA SER A 669 -10.20 13.81 -12.86
C SER A 669 -9.20 13.22 -13.88
N VAL A 670 -8.18 13.96 -14.26
CA VAL A 670 -7.05 13.45 -15.06
C VAL A 670 -5.83 13.34 -14.16
N HIS A 671 -5.51 12.13 -13.73
CA HIS A 671 -4.36 11.90 -12.86
C HIS A 671 -3.04 11.93 -13.65
N ILE A 672 -2.00 12.45 -13.03
CA ILE A 672 -0.68 12.59 -13.66
C ILE A 672 0.34 11.73 -12.91
N GLY A 673 1.05 10.89 -13.66
CA GLY A 673 2.22 10.16 -13.22
C GLY A 673 3.48 10.69 -13.88
N LEU A 674 4.51 10.97 -13.10
CA LEU A 674 5.84 11.27 -13.61
C LEU A 674 6.82 10.29 -12.95
N THR A 675 7.51 9.50 -13.78
CA THR A 675 8.51 8.55 -13.31
C THR A 675 9.87 8.84 -13.95
N ARG A 676 10.93 8.43 -13.26
CA ARG A 676 12.31 8.50 -13.77
C ARG A 676 12.95 7.13 -13.79
N SER A 677 13.82 6.89 -14.75
CA SER A 677 14.66 5.69 -14.78
C SER A 677 15.71 5.73 -13.66
N LEU A 678 15.89 4.60 -12.98
CA LEU A 678 16.96 4.40 -12.01
C LEU A 678 18.26 3.91 -12.71
N ALA A 679 18.11 3.25 -13.86
CA ALA A 679 19.21 2.70 -14.63
C ALA A 679 19.81 3.72 -15.61
N SER A 680 19.00 4.63 -16.15
CA SER A 680 19.41 5.58 -17.20
C SER A 680 19.08 7.00 -16.78
N PRO A 681 20.04 7.76 -16.23
CA PRO A 681 19.82 9.14 -15.83
C PRO A 681 19.28 10.01 -16.98
N GLY A 682 18.36 10.91 -16.68
CA GLY A 682 17.74 11.81 -17.66
C GLY A 682 16.54 11.18 -18.40
N GLN A 683 16.21 9.91 -18.21
CA GLN A 683 15.00 9.33 -18.78
C GLN A 683 13.80 9.51 -17.84
N TYR A 684 12.70 10.02 -18.40
CA TYR A 684 11.45 10.26 -17.71
C TYR A 684 10.27 9.73 -18.53
N ILE A 685 9.22 9.29 -17.85
CA ILE A 685 7.93 8.98 -18.47
C ILE A 685 6.86 9.82 -17.79
N LEU A 686 6.17 10.64 -18.58
CA LEU A 686 4.96 11.35 -18.20
C LEU A 686 3.76 10.51 -18.64
N SER A 687 2.84 10.28 -17.73
CA SER A 687 1.60 9.54 -17.97
C SER A 687 0.40 10.36 -17.53
N LEU A 688 -0.68 10.32 -18.32
CA LEU A 688 -1.99 10.89 -17.99
C LEU A 688 -3.01 9.76 -17.97
N VAL A 689 -3.75 9.64 -16.88
CA VAL A 689 -4.85 8.67 -16.71
C VAL A 689 -6.16 9.43 -16.61
N ASN A 690 -7.08 9.16 -17.50
CA ASN A 690 -8.39 9.80 -17.50
C ASN A 690 -9.39 9.00 -16.66
N THR A 691 -9.86 9.59 -15.57
CA THR A 691 -10.92 9.04 -14.72
C THR A 691 -12.23 9.82 -14.84
N THR A 692 -12.29 10.80 -15.76
CA THR A 692 -13.47 11.64 -15.96
C THR A 692 -14.69 10.78 -16.33
N SER A 693 -15.69 10.81 -15.46
CA SER A 693 -16.88 9.95 -15.60
C SER A 693 -18.10 10.58 -14.93
N GLY A 694 -19.26 9.90 -14.97
CA GLY A 694 -20.40 10.28 -14.15
C GLY A 694 -20.16 10.02 -12.66
N PRO A 695 -21.00 10.58 -11.78
CA PRO A 695 -20.78 10.59 -10.33
C PRO A 695 -20.98 9.22 -9.64
N VAL A 696 -21.35 8.19 -10.40
CA VAL A 696 -21.73 6.88 -9.84
C VAL A 696 -20.66 5.85 -10.13
N ARG A 697 -20.29 5.07 -9.12
CA ARG A 697 -19.44 3.89 -9.23
C ARG A 697 -20.29 2.60 -9.30
N PRO A 698 -19.91 1.57 -10.05
CA PRO A 698 -18.70 1.53 -10.88
C PRO A 698 -18.78 2.45 -12.10
N VAL A 699 -17.64 2.88 -12.61
CA VAL A 699 -17.53 3.74 -13.78
C VAL A 699 -18.10 3.03 -15.01
N ARG A 700 -19.07 3.64 -15.68
CA ARG A 700 -19.70 3.06 -16.88
C ARG A 700 -18.86 3.30 -18.13
N ARG A 701 -18.26 4.49 -18.24
CA ARG A 701 -17.36 4.90 -19.32
C ARG A 701 -16.55 6.12 -18.87
N CYS A 702 -15.34 6.27 -19.35
CA CYS A 702 -14.61 7.52 -19.30
C CYS A 702 -15.12 8.46 -20.38
N LEU A 703 -15.23 9.74 -20.06
CA LEU A 703 -15.55 10.80 -21.03
C LEU A 703 -14.23 11.39 -21.56
N PRO A 704 -14.10 11.59 -22.87
CA PRO A 704 -12.89 12.19 -23.43
C PRO A 704 -12.65 13.60 -22.86
N VAL A 705 -11.39 13.91 -22.56
CA VAL A 705 -10.95 15.26 -22.19
C VAL A 705 -10.14 15.83 -23.34
N PHE A 706 -10.33 17.13 -23.62
CA PHE A 706 -9.76 17.78 -24.81
C PHE A 706 -8.84 18.93 -24.41
N ASP A 707 -7.91 19.25 -25.31
CA ASP A 707 -7.04 20.44 -25.29
C ASP A 707 -6.23 20.59 -23.99
N LEU A 708 -5.60 19.49 -23.56
CA LEU A 708 -4.77 19.44 -22.38
C LEU A 708 -3.38 20.04 -22.63
N GLU A 709 -2.90 20.82 -21.69
CA GLU A 709 -1.52 21.30 -21.65
C GLU A 709 -0.84 20.79 -20.36
N VAL A 710 0.36 20.24 -20.51
CA VAL A 710 1.24 19.86 -19.39
C VAL A 710 2.59 20.52 -19.60
N LYS A 711 3.08 21.20 -18.56
CA LYS A 711 4.43 21.76 -18.51
C LYS A 711 5.26 20.96 -17.51
N LEU A 712 6.46 20.59 -17.91
CA LEU A 712 7.44 19.92 -17.06
C LEU A 712 8.57 20.90 -16.75
N HIS A 713 8.85 21.08 -15.46
CA HIS A 713 9.96 21.85 -14.92
C HIS A 713 10.95 20.89 -14.26
N LEU A 714 11.76 20.25 -15.07
CA LEU A 714 12.73 19.27 -14.58
C LEU A 714 14.06 19.95 -14.24
N ALA A 715 14.72 19.53 -13.18
CA ALA A 715 16.04 20.04 -12.77
C ALA A 715 17.17 19.53 -13.68
N VAL A 716 16.94 19.54 -15.00
CA VAL A 716 17.81 19.04 -16.07
C VAL A 716 17.91 20.07 -17.17
N ARG A 717 18.99 20.07 -17.95
CA ARG A 717 19.34 21.24 -18.78
C ARG A 717 18.59 21.34 -20.10
N GLU A 718 18.28 20.23 -20.78
CA GLU A 718 17.78 20.27 -22.15
C GLU A 718 17.06 18.97 -22.54
N LEU A 719 16.00 19.09 -23.32
CA LEU A 719 15.35 17.93 -23.97
C LEU A 719 16.21 17.46 -25.15
N VAL A 720 16.68 16.23 -25.11
CA VAL A 720 17.45 15.59 -26.19
C VAL A 720 16.52 14.93 -27.21
N SER A 721 15.54 14.16 -26.70
CA SER A 721 14.56 13.48 -27.55
C SER A 721 13.28 13.16 -26.77
N HIS A 722 12.22 12.90 -27.51
CA HIS A 722 10.97 12.39 -26.94
C HIS A 722 10.34 11.32 -27.83
N GLN A 723 9.53 10.48 -27.23
CA GLN A 723 8.75 9.47 -27.93
C GLN A 723 7.35 9.38 -27.32
N VAL A 724 6.33 9.58 -28.13
CA VAL A 724 4.94 9.31 -27.73
C VAL A 724 4.74 7.81 -27.73
N LEU A 725 4.58 7.21 -26.54
CA LEU A 725 4.38 5.77 -26.39
C LEU A 725 2.92 5.40 -26.67
N ARG A 726 1.97 6.24 -26.22
CA ARG A 726 0.54 6.10 -26.48
C ARG A 726 -0.16 7.46 -26.39
N ALA A 727 -1.03 7.76 -27.36
CA ALA A 727 -1.95 8.88 -27.34
C ALA A 727 -3.12 8.60 -28.28
N GLN A 728 -4.33 9.07 -27.94
CA GLN A 728 -5.50 8.98 -28.81
C GLN A 728 -5.66 10.22 -29.70
N GLY A 729 -5.17 11.38 -29.24
CA GLY A 729 -5.20 12.63 -29.97
C GLY A 729 -3.81 13.03 -30.51
N LYS A 730 -3.76 14.20 -31.18
CA LYS A 730 -2.47 14.79 -31.58
C LYS A 730 -1.70 15.24 -30.33
N CYS A 731 -0.50 14.70 -30.16
CA CYS A 731 0.42 15.08 -29.09
C CYS A 731 1.54 15.93 -29.72
N ARG A 732 1.71 17.17 -29.24
CA ARG A 732 2.78 18.08 -29.65
C ARG A 732 3.67 18.37 -28.46
N ILE A 733 4.97 18.28 -28.68
CA ILE A 733 5.99 18.54 -27.66
C ILE A 733 6.83 19.73 -28.14
N GLU A 734 6.92 20.75 -27.30
CA GLU A 734 7.76 21.92 -27.48
C GLU A 734 8.73 22.04 -26.32
N ALA A 735 9.98 22.38 -26.54
CA ALA A 735 10.96 22.53 -25.48
C ALA A 735 11.64 23.91 -25.57
N HIS A 736 11.81 24.57 -24.42
CA HIS A 736 12.53 25.81 -24.26
C HIS A 736 13.47 25.71 -23.07
N GLY A 737 14.73 25.33 -23.33
CA GLY A 737 15.70 25.02 -22.26
C GLY A 737 15.29 23.79 -21.45
N SER A 738 15.15 23.95 -20.13
CA SER A 738 14.68 22.89 -19.21
C SER A 738 13.17 22.69 -19.20
N ASP A 739 12.42 23.63 -19.77
CA ASP A 739 10.96 23.56 -19.77
C ASP A 739 10.46 22.80 -20.99
N VAL A 740 9.65 21.77 -20.73
CA VAL A 740 9.01 20.97 -21.77
C VAL A 740 7.51 21.19 -21.67
N ARG A 741 6.90 21.57 -22.79
CA ARG A 741 5.46 21.77 -22.92
C ARG A 741 4.87 20.67 -23.80
N MET A 742 3.93 19.92 -23.29
CA MET A 742 3.12 18.95 -24.02
C MET A 742 1.71 19.49 -24.22
N ARG A 743 1.21 19.42 -25.45
CA ARG A 743 -0.20 19.68 -25.78
C ARG A 743 -0.81 18.44 -26.38
N LEU A 744 -1.93 17.99 -25.79
CA LEU A 744 -2.68 16.82 -26.19
C LEU A 744 -4.11 17.21 -26.58
N SER A 745 -4.46 17.00 -27.84
CA SER A 745 -5.78 17.42 -28.33
C SER A 745 -6.95 16.59 -27.80
N ARG A 746 -6.71 15.31 -27.38
CA ARG A 746 -7.74 14.40 -26.86
C ARG A 746 -7.11 13.30 -26.02
N LEU A 747 -7.69 13.02 -24.87
CA LEU A 747 -7.39 11.93 -23.95
C LEU A 747 -8.65 11.13 -23.69
N ASP A 748 -8.71 9.85 -24.14
CA ASP A 748 -9.84 8.96 -23.90
C ASP A 748 -9.67 8.21 -22.57
N ASP A 749 -8.54 7.54 -22.37
CA ASP A 749 -8.23 6.75 -21.18
C ASP A 749 -6.80 6.97 -20.68
N PHE A 750 -5.78 6.81 -21.52
CA PHE A 750 -4.37 6.86 -21.13
C PHE A 750 -3.46 7.46 -22.21
N CYS A 751 -2.57 8.34 -21.79
CA CYS A 751 -1.48 8.84 -22.61
C CYS A 751 -0.14 8.64 -21.89
N ALA A 752 0.90 8.26 -22.63
CA ALA A 752 2.26 8.17 -22.09
C ALA A 752 3.29 8.69 -23.07
N VAL A 753 4.23 9.49 -22.57
CA VAL A 753 5.33 10.07 -23.33
C VAL A 753 6.65 9.86 -22.61
N HIS A 754 7.63 9.34 -23.30
CA HIS A 754 9.00 9.21 -22.83
C HIS A 754 9.81 10.44 -23.23
N PHE A 755 10.63 10.93 -22.31
CA PHE A 755 11.55 12.04 -22.49
C PHE A 755 12.98 11.63 -22.17
N GLN A 756 13.93 11.96 -23.04
CA GLN A 756 15.35 11.88 -22.75
C GLN A 756 15.87 13.30 -22.56
N MET A 757 16.32 13.59 -21.37
CA MET A 757 16.88 14.88 -20.97
C MET A 757 18.40 14.77 -20.85
N ARG A 758 19.13 15.86 -21.10
CA ARG A 758 20.55 15.97 -20.80
C ARG A 758 20.72 16.33 -19.32
N SER A 759 21.48 15.53 -18.59
CA SER A 759 21.82 15.75 -17.17
C SER A 759 22.85 16.85 -16.95
#